data_1fad89e5c55ff78648ca6e408377aca9
#
_entry.id   1fad89e5c55ff78648ca6e408377aca9
#
_cell.length_a   1.000
_cell.length_b   1.000
_cell.length_c   1.000
_cell.angle_alpha   90.00
_cell.angle_beta   90.00
_cell.angle_gamma   90.00
#
_symmetry.space_group_name_H-M   'P 1'
#
loop_
_entity.id
_entity.type
_entity.pdbx_description
1 polymer ?
#
loop_
_entity_poly.entity_id
_entity_poly.type
_entity_poly.pdbx_seq_one_letter_code
_entity_poly.pdbx_strand_id
1 'polypeptide(L)'
;VIRRLAWLAVLVVLVSGGLLGLLSGGDAASQSPVAVPADAESARADALRADFPGGDQVPAILVLTRTDGGELTSSDVDAAADARNRMTDAPGPPVVVADDGKAAVATVPLKAGLSGFALNDAVKDLRATATDGLPAGLRAEITGGPAFGADIANSFAGANITLLAVTAAVVALLLIVTYRSPVLWLVPLLVIAFADRVGAVVGTAVASGLGLSPDGSTSGITSVLVFGAGTNYALLLISRYREELGRTEQHREALVTAVRAAAPAIVASNATVVLALLTLLFASAPSNRSLGVQAASGLVVAAIFVLVVLPPLLALCGKRLFWPFIPQVGATPLTETGVWHRIADSVARKPARVAVASLAGLAVLCTALLATPIGLTQTEQFRVQAESVTGYQTLAAHFPSGLTDPTRVIASTAKAGAVQRAITDTPGVVSAGPVGQSPTGLSQWSVVLKAEPASDDAFKTIDALRDSVHSADRTALVGGSDAQARDIAAAAQRDRLVVIPAILAVVLAVLYLLLRSAFAPLVLVGVTVLSALAALGLGGWASVHIFGFPALDNSTPLFAFLFLVALGVDYTIFLVTRAREETPEHGTRQGIVRAVSATGAVITSAGVVLAAVFCVLGVLPLIVLTQLGIIVGLGILLDTFVVRTVIIPALFTLIGPRIWWPGLHAER
;
A
#
# COMPACT_ATOMS: atom_id res chain seq x y z
N VAL A 1 -11.43 -36.05 -13.19
CA VAL A 1 -11.17 -34.75 -12.54
C VAL A 1 -10.33 -33.88 -13.45
N ILE A 2 -9.12 -34.25 -13.87
CA ILE A 2 -8.22 -33.43 -14.71
C ILE A 2 -8.87 -32.99 -16.02
N ARG A 3 -9.61 -33.88 -16.70
CA ARG A 3 -10.29 -33.53 -17.95
C ARG A 3 -11.39 -32.46 -17.75
N ARG A 4 -12.11 -32.52 -16.62
CA ARG A 4 -13.10 -31.49 -16.24
C ARG A 4 -12.38 -30.16 -15.90
N LEU A 5 -11.29 -30.22 -15.14
CA LEU A 5 -10.47 -29.05 -14.84
C LEU A 5 -9.86 -28.42 -16.11
N ALA A 6 -9.46 -29.24 -17.09
CA ALA A 6 -8.95 -28.71 -18.36
C ALA A 6 -10.01 -27.92 -19.15
N TRP A 7 -11.25 -28.42 -19.22
CA TRP A 7 -12.35 -27.66 -19.85
C TRP A 7 -12.70 -26.39 -19.07
N LEU A 8 -12.72 -26.45 -17.72
CA LEU A 8 -12.90 -25.27 -16.89
C LEU A 8 -11.75 -24.26 -17.06
N ALA A 9 -10.52 -24.73 -17.16
CA ALA A 9 -9.37 -23.88 -17.43
C ALA A 9 -9.48 -23.15 -18.78
N VAL A 10 -9.87 -23.87 -19.84
CA VAL A 10 -10.13 -23.26 -21.15
C VAL A 10 -11.24 -22.21 -21.04
N LEU A 11 -12.34 -22.52 -20.36
CA LEU A 11 -13.42 -21.57 -20.14
C LEU A 11 -12.95 -20.32 -19.38
N VAL A 12 -12.20 -20.51 -18.27
CA VAL A 12 -11.65 -19.40 -17.47
C VAL A 12 -10.74 -18.53 -18.33
N VAL A 13 -9.83 -19.12 -19.12
CA VAL A 13 -8.91 -18.38 -19.98
C VAL A 13 -9.66 -17.62 -21.08
N LEU A 14 -10.67 -18.23 -21.71
CA LEU A 14 -11.48 -17.59 -22.75
C LEU A 14 -12.31 -16.43 -22.18
N VAL A 15 -12.98 -16.65 -21.04
CA VAL A 15 -13.75 -15.58 -20.35
C VAL A 15 -12.82 -14.45 -19.94
N SER A 16 -11.65 -14.77 -19.37
CA SER A 16 -10.65 -13.79 -18.97
C SER A 16 -10.09 -13.01 -20.15
N GLY A 17 -9.82 -13.68 -21.29
CA GLY A 17 -9.41 -13.02 -22.52
C GLY A 17 -10.48 -12.09 -23.08
N GLY A 18 -11.75 -12.50 -23.02
CA GLY A 18 -12.90 -11.66 -23.37
C GLY A 18 -13.03 -10.43 -22.46
N LEU A 19 -12.89 -10.60 -21.14
CA LEU A 19 -12.90 -9.50 -20.18
C LEU A 19 -11.75 -8.52 -20.43
N LEU A 20 -10.54 -9.01 -20.67
CA LEU A 20 -9.41 -8.16 -21.05
C LEU A 20 -9.72 -7.35 -22.32
N GLY A 21 -10.31 -7.95 -23.36
CA GLY A 21 -10.65 -7.24 -24.58
C GLY A 21 -11.76 -6.19 -24.40
N LEU A 22 -12.75 -6.46 -23.55
CA LEU A 22 -13.90 -5.58 -23.33
C LEU A 22 -13.64 -4.44 -22.33
N LEU A 23 -12.83 -4.69 -21.30
CA LEU A 23 -12.65 -3.79 -20.17
C LEU A 23 -11.28 -3.10 -20.14
N SER A 24 -10.37 -3.40 -21.08
CA SER A 24 -9.02 -2.82 -21.11
C SER A 24 -8.95 -1.33 -21.48
N GLY A 25 -10.09 -0.69 -21.72
CA GLY A 25 -10.15 0.74 -22.10
C GLY A 25 -10.18 1.75 -20.95
N GLY A 26 -10.02 1.33 -19.70
CA GLY A 26 -10.05 2.23 -18.54
C GLY A 26 -8.66 2.53 -17.98
N ASP A 27 -8.21 3.79 -18.06
CA ASP A 27 -6.92 4.27 -17.54
C ASP A 27 -6.89 4.45 -16.01
N ALA A 28 -7.36 3.47 -15.27
CA ALA A 28 -7.39 3.55 -13.79
C ALA A 28 -5.99 3.68 -13.16
N ALA A 29 -4.98 3.09 -13.78
CA ALA A 29 -3.59 3.21 -13.34
C ALA A 29 -3.02 4.63 -13.47
N SER A 30 -3.73 5.52 -14.17
CA SER A 30 -3.31 6.89 -14.46
C SER A 30 -3.77 7.92 -13.43
N GLN A 31 -4.64 7.54 -12.47
CA GLN A 31 -5.19 8.50 -11.50
C GLN A 31 -4.29 8.64 -10.27
N SER A 32 -4.25 9.87 -9.73
CA SER A 32 -3.57 10.14 -8.46
C SER A 32 -4.41 9.64 -7.27
N PRO A 33 -3.79 9.17 -6.17
CA PRO A 33 -4.50 8.74 -4.99
C PRO A 33 -5.37 9.84 -4.39
N VAL A 34 -6.63 9.51 -4.07
CA VAL A 34 -7.55 10.41 -3.37
C VAL A 34 -7.55 10.05 -1.88
N ALA A 35 -6.78 10.78 -1.10
CA ALA A 35 -6.62 10.53 0.33
C ALA A 35 -7.62 11.31 1.20
N VAL A 36 -8.11 12.47 0.73
CA VAL A 36 -9.08 13.30 1.47
C VAL A 36 -10.45 12.65 1.42
N PRO A 37 -11.11 12.40 2.57
CA PRO A 37 -12.49 11.92 2.58
C PRO A 37 -13.44 12.92 1.92
N ALA A 38 -14.45 12.43 1.18
CA ALA A 38 -15.38 13.28 0.47
C ALA A 38 -16.28 14.13 1.41
N ASP A 39 -16.48 13.67 2.63
CA ASP A 39 -17.23 14.35 3.70
C ASP A 39 -16.35 15.30 4.54
N ALA A 40 -15.04 15.32 4.33
CA ALA A 40 -14.13 16.23 5.00
C ALA A 40 -14.43 17.69 4.67
N GLU A 41 -14.17 18.57 5.62
CA GLU A 41 -14.49 20.00 5.47
C GLU A 41 -13.70 20.62 4.32
N SER A 42 -12.41 20.29 4.19
CA SER A 42 -11.59 20.77 3.09
C SER A 42 -12.07 20.30 1.72
N ALA A 43 -12.56 19.06 1.59
CA ALA A 43 -13.13 18.55 0.35
C ALA A 43 -14.42 19.27 -0.03
N ARG A 44 -15.27 19.57 0.96
CA ARG A 44 -16.51 20.37 0.77
C ARG A 44 -16.19 21.80 0.38
N ALA A 45 -15.17 22.41 0.98
CA ALA A 45 -14.70 23.74 0.60
C ALA A 45 -14.19 23.77 -0.85
N ASP A 46 -13.44 22.75 -1.26
CA ASP A 46 -12.95 22.63 -2.63
C ASP A 46 -14.09 22.42 -3.65
N ALA A 47 -15.13 21.68 -3.28
CA ALA A 47 -16.29 21.48 -4.15
C ALA A 47 -17.04 22.80 -4.42
N LEU A 48 -17.12 23.70 -3.42
CA LEU A 48 -17.74 25.03 -3.58
C LEU A 48 -16.88 26.01 -4.38
N ARG A 49 -15.62 25.71 -4.64
CA ARG A 49 -14.74 26.59 -5.40
C ARG A 49 -15.29 26.89 -6.80
N ALA A 50 -15.94 25.92 -7.43
CA ALA A 50 -16.55 26.09 -8.75
C ALA A 50 -17.63 27.18 -8.81
N ASP A 51 -18.22 27.55 -7.67
CA ASP A 51 -19.24 28.60 -7.57
C ASP A 51 -18.65 30.03 -7.59
N PHE A 52 -17.33 30.17 -7.50
CA PHE A 52 -16.66 31.45 -7.52
C PHE A 52 -16.07 31.76 -8.91
N PRO A 53 -15.94 33.05 -9.27
CA PRO A 53 -15.28 33.45 -10.51
C PRO A 53 -13.87 32.85 -10.63
N GLY A 54 -13.58 32.16 -11.74
CA GLY A 54 -12.31 31.45 -11.95
C GLY A 54 -12.16 30.13 -11.17
N GLY A 55 -13.22 29.65 -10.53
CA GLY A 55 -13.21 28.42 -9.76
C GLY A 55 -13.12 27.12 -10.60
N ASP A 56 -13.29 27.24 -11.91
CA ASP A 56 -13.06 26.18 -12.90
C ASP A 56 -11.56 25.97 -13.21
N GLN A 57 -10.68 26.77 -12.59
CA GLN A 57 -9.24 26.71 -12.76
C GLN A 57 -8.53 26.48 -11.41
N VAL A 58 -7.39 25.82 -11.47
CA VAL A 58 -6.45 25.64 -10.35
C VAL A 58 -5.12 26.30 -10.71
N PRO A 59 -4.49 27.06 -9.80
CA PRO A 59 -3.23 27.72 -10.09
C PRO A 59 -2.07 26.71 -10.06
N ALA A 60 -1.29 26.65 -11.14
CA ALA A 60 0.10 26.22 -11.11
C ALA A 60 0.98 27.45 -10.90
N ILE A 61 2.15 27.28 -10.30
CA ILE A 61 3.07 28.36 -9.96
C ILE A 61 4.34 28.21 -10.79
N LEU A 62 4.61 29.19 -11.64
CA LEU A 62 5.90 29.34 -12.29
C LEU A 62 6.86 30.06 -11.33
N VAL A 63 8.00 29.44 -11.05
CA VAL A 63 9.10 30.04 -10.29
C VAL A 63 10.27 30.24 -11.23
N LEU A 64 10.82 31.45 -11.28
CA LEU A 64 11.95 31.82 -12.12
C LEU A 64 13.10 32.35 -11.26
N THR A 65 14.29 31.82 -11.49
CA THR A 65 15.53 32.23 -10.79
C THR A 65 16.69 32.29 -11.78
N ARG A 66 17.78 32.91 -11.36
CA ARG A 66 19.04 32.87 -12.10
C ARG A 66 19.85 31.64 -11.70
N THR A 67 20.49 30.99 -12.65
CA THR A 67 21.34 29.81 -12.40
C THR A 67 22.61 30.13 -11.62
N ASP A 68 23.04 31.40 -11.62
CA ASP A 68 24.18 31.92 -10.85
C ASP A 68 23.80 32.37 -9.43
N GLY A 69 22.50 32.31 -9.06
CA GLY A 69 21.98 32.75 -7.75
C GLY A 69 22.00 34.26 -7.53
N GLY A 70 22.23 35.05 -8.58
CA GLY A 70 22.21 36.51 -8.55
C GLY A 70 20.79 37.09 -8.52
N GLU A 71 20.71 38.41 -8.29
CA GLU A 71 19.44 39.15 -8.36
C GLU A 71 18.92 39.20 -9.80
N LEU A 72 17.59 39.15 -9.94
CA LEU A 72 16.91 39.27 -11.22
C LEU A 72 17.00 40.71 -11.74
N THR A 73 17.32 40.84 -13.02
CA THR A 73 17.26 42.12 -13.73
C THR A 73 15.84 42.40 -14.23
N SER A 74 15.55 43.63 -14.64
CA SER A 74 14.24 43.95 -15.26
C SER A 74 13.96 43.07 -16.48
N SER A 75 14.99 42.76 -17.29
CA SER A 75 14.83 41.86 -18.44
C SER A 75 14.55 40.44 -18.06
N ASP A 76 15.00 39.98 -16.89
CA ASP A 76 14.67 38.62 -16.37
C ASP A 76 13.21 38.56 -15.90
N VAL A 77 12.70 39.64 -15.30
CA VAL A 77 11.30 39.77 -14.92
C VAL A 77 10.38 39.82 -16.14
N ASP A 78 10.80 40.58 -17.18
CA ASP A 78 10.07 40.61 -18.46
C ASP A 78 10.05 39.23 -19.11
N ALA A 79 11.16 38.46 -19.06
CA ALA A 79 11.20 37.07 -19.54
C ALA A 79 10.26 36.15 -18.76
N ALA A 80 10.08 36.36 -17.45
CA ALA A 80 9.11 35.61 -16.65
C ALA A 80 7.66 35.94 -17.08
N ALA A 81 7.36 37.20 -17.35
CA ALA A 81 6.06 37.63 -17.84
C ALA A 81 5.77 37.06 -19.25
N ASP A 82 6.76 37.06 -20.13
CA ASP A 82 6.66 36.46 -21.46
C ASP A 82 6.47 34.95 -21.39
N ALA A 83 7.20 34.26 -20.53
CA ALA A 83 7.01 32.82 -20.29
C ALA A 83 5.59 32.52 -19.83
N ARG A 84 5.07 33.28 -18.85
CA ARG A 84 3.68 33.14 -18.40
C ARG A 84 2.68 33.38 -19.54
N ASN A 85 2.88 34.41 -20.34
CA ASN A 85 1.96 34.76 -21.43
C ASN A 85 1.97 33.71 -22.56
N ARG A 86 3.08 32.98 -22.74
CA ARG A 86 3.12 31.85 -23.67
C ARG A 86 2.31 30.64 -23.14
N MET A 87 2.21 30.50 -21.81
CA MET A 87 1.50 29.37 -21.19
C MET A 87 -0.02 29.59 -21.09
N THR A 88 -0.50 30.82 -21.12
CA THR A 88 -1.93 31.13 -20.98
C THR A 88 -2.26 32.51 -21.56
N ASP A 89 -3.42 32.55 -22.26
CA ASP A 89 -4.01 33.83 -22.73
C ASP A 89 -4.88 34.49 -21.62
N ALA A 90 -5.09 33.81 -20.50
CA ALA A 90 -5.93 34.32 -19.43
C ALA A 90 -5.24 35.47 -18.70
N PRO A 91 -5.94 36.61 -18.48
CA PRO A 91 -5.41 37.67 -17.66
C PRO A 91 -5.19 37.18 -16.24
N GLY A 92 -4.09 37.54 -15.63
CA GLY A 92 -3.75 37.11 -14.27
C GLY A 92 -2.95 38.17 -13.54
N PRO A 93 -2.63 37.96 -12.27
CA PRO A 93 -1.83 38.86 -11.48
C PRO A 93 -0.44 39.08 -12.15
N PRO A 94 0.18 40.26 -11.99
CA PRO A 94 1.53 40.51 -12.47
C PRO A 94 2.52 39.51 -11.82
N VAL A 95 3.71 39.40 -12.47
CA VAL A 95 4.84 38.68 -11.90
C VAL A 95 5.24 39.37 -10.59
N VAL A 96 5.38 38.59 -9.53
CA VAL A 96 5.81 39.06 -8.21
C VAL A 96 7.26 38.69 -8.02
N VAL A 97 8.09 39.67 -7.72
CA VAL A 97 9.51 39.47 -7.38
C VAL A 97 9.64 39.36 -5.88
N ALA A 98 10.48 38.44 -5.41
CA ALA A 98 10.77 38.26 -3.99
C ALA A 98 11.49 39.51 -3.42
N ASP A 99 11.38 39.73 -2.12
CA ASP A 99 11.99 40.87 -1.43
C ASP A 99 13.52 40.90 -1.57
N ASP A 100 14.15 39.75 -1.71
CA ASP A 100 15.60 39.61 -1.95
C ASP A 100 16.03 39.77 -3.41
N GLY A 101 15.08 39.97 -4.30
CA GLY A 101 15.31 40.17 -5.73
C GLY A 101 15.78 38.93 -6.50
N LYS A 102 15.85 37.74 -5.89
CA LYS A 102 16.48 36.54 -6.48
C LYS A 102 15.54 35.60 -7.16
N ALA A 103 14.25 35.68 -6.86
CA ALA A 103 13.21 34.85 -7.45
C ALA A 103 12.03 35.68 -7.92
N ALA A 104 11.38 35.24 -8.98
CA ALA A 104 10.11 35.77 -9.44
C ALA A 104 9.09 34.68 -9.59
N VAL A 105 7.82 34.98 -9.27
CA VAL A 105 6.71 34.01 -9.38
C VAL A 105 5.59 34.55 -10.24
N ALA A 106 4.97 33.67 -10.99
CA ALA A 106 3.77 33.95 -11.74
C ALA A 106 2.76 32.78 -11.60
N THR A 107 1.48 33.12 -11.56
CA THR A 107 0.41 32.15 -11.53
C THR A 107 -0.04 31.78 -12.94
N VAL A 108 -0.12 30.49 -13.23
CA VAL A 108 -0.60 29.93 -14.48
C VAL A 108 -1.85 29.11 -14.20
N PRO A 109 -3.02 29.49 -14.74
CA PRO A 109 -4.26 28.76 -14.52
C PRO A 109 -4.27 27.46 -15.33
N LEU A 110 -4.60 26.36 -14.64
CA LEU A 110 -4.88 25.05 -15.24
C LEU A 110 -6.36 24.72 -15.05
N LYS A 111 -6.94 23.99 -16.01
CA LYS A 111 -8.33 23.54 -15.89
C LYS A 111 -8.49 22.66 -14.64
N ALA A 112 -9.47 22.99 -13.81
CA ALA A 112 -9.83 22.16 -12.67
C ALA A 112 -10.38 20.80 -13.11
N GLY A 113 -10.21 19.78 -12.26
CA GLY A 113 -10.71 18.42 -12.55
C GLY A 113 -9.78 17.57 -13.42
N LEU A 114 -8.64 18.11 -13.90
CA LEU A 114 -7.59 17.28 -14.50
C LEU A 114 -6.97 16.39 -13.41
N SER A 115 -6.78 15.12 -13.72
CA SER A 115 -6.13 14.15 -12.82
C SER A 115 -5.31 13.14 -13.61
N GLY A 116 -4.41 12.43 -12.93
CA GLY A 116 -3.63 11.37 -13.52
C GLY A 116 -2.76 11.82 -14.69
N PHE A 117 -2.73 11.03 -15.76
CA PHE A 117 -1.89 11.32 -16.93
C PHE A 117 -2.33 12.58 -17.69
N ALA A 118 -3.62 12.89 -17.74
CA ALA A 118 -4.08 14.11 -18.35
C ALA A 118 -3.54 15.37 -17.62
N LEU A 119 -3.45 15.33 -16.29
CA LEU A 119 -2.79 16.36 -15.50
C LEU A 119 -1.28 16.38 -15.74
N ASN A 120 -0.65 15.18 -15.77
CA ASN A 120 0.78 15.06 -16.06
C ASN A 120 1.15 15.64 -17.42
N ASP A 121 0.37 15.34 -18.47
CA ASP A 121 0.62 15.85 -19.81
C ASP A 121 0.45 17.39 -19.85
N ALA A 122 -0.61 17.91 -19.22
CA ALA A 122 -0.82 19.36 -19.15
C ALA A 122 0.34 20.07 -18.41
N VAL A 123 0.83 19.53 -17.30
CA VAL A 123 1.97 20.12 -16.56
C VAL A 123 3.27 19.98 -17.33
N LYS A 124 3.46 18.85 -18.04
CA LYS A 124 4.62 18.64 -18.91
C LYS A 124 4.65 19.66 -20.06
N ASP A 125 3.51 19.95 -20.66
CA ASP A 125 3.39 20.98 -21.70
C ASP A 125 3.68 22.37 -21.13
N LEU A 126 3.22 22.67 -19.90
CA LEU A 126 3.58 23.93 -19.23
C LEU A 126 5.09 24.04 -18.98
N ARG A 127 5.75 22.98 -18.51
CA ARG A 127 7.21 22.95 -18.29
C ARG A 127 7.98 23.16 -19.58
N ALA A 128 7.57 22.53 -20.66
CA ALA A 128 8.17 22.72 -21.99
C ALA A 128 8.02 24.17 -22.46
N THR A 129 6.80 24.73 -22.33
CA THR A 129 6.51 26.12 -22.71
C THR A 129 7.23 27.14 -21.83
N ALA A 130 7.39 26.86 -20.52
CA ALA A 130 8.10 27.72 -19.58
C ALA A 130 9.59 27.87 -19.94
N THR A 131 10.20 26.80 -20.45
CA THR A 131 11.61 26.75 -20.82
C THR A 131 11.88 27.22 -22.27
N ASP A 132 10.87 27.19 -23.13
CA ASP A 132 10.99 27.59 -24.53
C ASP A 132 11.25 29.09 -24.64
N GLY A 133 12.33 29.44 -25.35
CA GLY A 133 12.75 30.85 -25.54
C GLY A 133 13.23 31.53 -24.25
N LEU A 134 13.52 30.83 -23.18
CA LEU A 134 14.06 31.39 -21.95
C LEU A 134 15.53 31.81 -22.17
N PRO A 135 15.94 33.05 -21.75
CA PRO A 135 17.33 33.48 -21.83
C PRO A 135 18.31 32.55 -21.12
N ALA A 136 19.49 32.37 -21.70
CA ALA A 136 20.56 31.59 -21.06
C ALA A 136 20.92 32.22 -19.70
N GLY A 137 20.98 31.35 -18.67
CA GLY A 137 21.24 31.76 -17.28
C GLY A 137 19.99 31.93 -16.42
N LEU A 138 18.79 31.79 -17.00
CA LEU A 138 17.55 31.68 -16.24
C LEU A 138 17.10 30.22 -16.11
N ARG A 139 16.41 29.92 -15.01
CA ARG A 139 15.79 28.63 -14.71
C ARG A 139 14.32 28.84 -14.37
N ALA A 140 13.46 28.14 -15.07
CA ALA A 140 12.02 28.12 -14.80
C ALA A 140 11.62 26.75 -14.23
N GLU A 141 10.81 26.75 -13.20
CA GLU A 141 10.27 25.55 -12.54
C GLU A 141 8.77 25.72 -12.34
N ILE A 142 8.01 24.65 -12.55
CA ILE A 142 6.55 24.62 -12.31
C ILE A 142 6.27 23.84 -11.04
N THR A 143 5.61 24.49 -10.08
CA THR A 143 5.24 23.93 -8.78
C THR A 143 3.76 24.21 -8.43
N GLY A 144 3.35 23.92 -7.18
CA GLY A 144 1.97 24.03 -6.71
C GLY A 144 1.20 22.71 -6.78
N GLY A 145 0.00 22.69 -6.22
CA GLY A 145 -0.81 21.46 -6.09
C GLY A 145 -0.95 20.63 -7.37
N PRO A 146 -1.28 21.24 -8.54
CA PRO A 146 -1.33 20.53 -9.81
C PRO A 146 -0.01 19.87 -10.22
N ALA A 147 1.13 20.54 -9.99
CA ALA A 147 2.43 20.00 -10.36
C ALA A 147 2.82 18.79 -9.48
N PHE A 148 2.52 18.83 -8.18
CA PHE A 148 2.70 17.66 -7.31
C PHE A 148 1.83 16.48 -7.76
N GLY A 149 0.56 16.73 -8.07
CA GLY A 149 -0.34 15.70 -8.60
C GLY A 149 0.16 15.09 -9.92
N ALA A 150 0.71 15.91 -10.81
CA ALA A 150 1.31 15.48 -12.06
C ALA A 150 2.56 14.61 -11.84
N ASP A 151 3.45 15.00 -10.93
CA ASP A 151 4.66 14.23 -10.64
C ASP A 151 4.35 12.91 -9.92
N ILE A 152 3.32 12.87 -9.07
CA ILE A 152 2.80 11.61 -8.51
C ILE A 152 2.28 10.71 -9.64
N ALA A 153 1.45 11.22 -10.55
CA ALA A 153 0.96 10.45 -11.69
C ALA A 153 2.10 9.97 -12.60
N ASN A 154 3.09 10.83 -12.86
CA ASN A 154 4.29 10.48 -13.63
C ASN A 154 5.12 9.38 -12.96
N SER A 155 5.14 9.33 -11.63
CA SER A 155 5.82 8.25 -10.87
C SER A 155 5.26 6.87 -11.17
N PHE A 156 4.02 6.79 -11.67
CA PHE A 156 3.40 5.55 -12.12
C PHE A 156 3.49 5.33 -13.63
N ALA A 157 3.96 6.32 -14.40
CA ALA A 157 4.16 6.17 -15.85
C ALA A 157 5.25 5.13 -16.13
N GLY A 158 4.90 4.06 -16.83
CA GLY A 158 5.80 2.92 -17.06
C GLY A 158 6.12 2.05 -15.83
N ALA A 159 5.71 2.48 -14.64
CA ALA A 159 5.94 1.77 -13.39
C ALA A 159 5.34 0.36 -13.40
N ASN A 160 4.16 0.18 -14.00
CA ASN A 160 3.51 -1.12 -14.11
C ASN A 160 4.36 -2.16 -14.84
N ILE A 161 5.04 -1.77 -15.93
CA ILE A 161 5.90 -2.68 -16.70
C ILE A 161 7.17 -2.98 -15.91
N THR A 162 7.82 -1.96 -15.35
CA THR A 162 9.04 -2.12 -14.55
C THR A 162 8.77 -2.96 -13.30
N LEU A 163 7.70 -2.66 -12.56
CA LEU A 163 7.29 -3.42 -11.37
C LEU A 163 7.01 -4.89 -11.74
N LEU A 164 6.27 -5.14 -12.80
CA LEU A 164 5.96 -6.47 -13.29
C LEU A 164 7.24 -7.24 -13.69
N ALA A 165 8.14 -6.60 -14.44
CA ALA A 165 9.38 -7.22 -14.91
C ALA A 165 10.32 -7.56 -13.74
N VAL A 166 10.52 -6.64 -12.79
CA VAL A 166 11.35 -6.85 -11.61
C VAL A 166 10.74 -7.91 -10.70
N THR A 167 9.42 -7.86 -10.45
CA THR A 167 8.72 -8.88 -9.67
C THR A 167 8.85 -10.26 -10.32
N ALA A 168 8.61 -10.35 -11.62
CA ALA A 168 8.75 -11.60 -12.36
C ALA A 168 10.19 -12.15 -12.31
N ALA A 169 11.19 -11.29 -12.45
CA ALA A 169 12.60 -11.68 -12.36
C ALA A 169 12.97 -12.18 -10.95
N VAL A 170 12.56 -11.47 -9.90
CA VAL A 170 12.81 -11.86 -8.50
C VAL A 170 12.10 -13.18 -8.19
N VAL A 171 10.83 -13.32 -8.57
CA VAL A 171 10.06 -14.56 -8.37
C VAL A 171 10.67 -15.71 -9.15
N ALA A 172 11.07 -15.51 -10.42
CA ALA A 172 11.73 -16.52 -11.23
C ALA A 172 13.01 -17.02 -10.57
N LEU A 173 13.88 -16.09 -10.15
CA LEU A 173 15.14 -16.42 -9.47
C LEU A 173 14.89 -17.27 -8.21
N LEU A 174 13.95 -16.84 -7.36
CA LEU A 174 13.66 -17.54 -6.13
C LEU A 174 12.99 -18.90 -6.35
N LEU A 175 12.12 -19.03 -7.35
CA LEU A 175 11.54 -20.32 -7.73
C LEU A 175 12.61 -21.29 -8.28
N ILE A 176 13.57 -20.81 -9.08
CA ILE A 176 14.71 -21.61 -9.56
C ILE A 176 15.53 -22.13 -8.36
N VAL A 177 15.86 -21.26 -7.41
CA VAL A 177 16.62 -21.63 -6.21
C VAL A 177 15.84 -22.63 -5.35
N THR A 178 14.54 -22.39 -5.15
CA THR A 178 13.67 -23.23 -4.29
C THR A 178 13.45 -24.61 -4.88
N TYR A 179 13.10 -24.67 -6.15
CA TYR A 179 12.78 -25.95 -6.81
C TYR A 179 13.99 -26.63 -7.42
N ARG A 180 15.10 -25.92 -7.59
CA ARG A 180 16.31 -26.40 -8.28
C ARG A 180 15.99 -26.97 -9.66
N SER A 181 14.99 -26.39 -10.34
CA SER A 181 14.58 -26.76 -11.69
C SER A 181 14.60 -25.54 -12.59
N PRO A 182 15.32 -25.60 -13.74
CA PRO A 182 15.40 -24.47 -14.66
C PRO A 182 14.14 -24.25 -15.50
N VAL A 183 13.15 -25.14 -15.42
CA VAL A 183 11.93 -25.09 -16.25
C VAL A 183 10.66 -24.88 -15.43
N LEU A 184 10.62 -25.43 -14.20
CA LEU A 184 9.40 -25.46 -13.38
C LEU A 184 8.86 -24.05 -13.05
N TRP A 185 9.74 -23.07 -12.87
CA TRP A 185 9.35 -21.70 -12.51
C TRP A 185 8.49 -21.00 -13.58
N LEU A 186 8.67 -21.39 -14.85
CA LEU A 186 8.00 -20.73 -15.97
C LEU A 186 6.47 -20.92 -15.93
N VAL A 187 6.01 -22.14 -15.60
CA VAL A 187 4.57 -22.48 -15.63
C VAL A 187 3.77 -21.66 -14.59
N PRO A 188 4.12 -21.68 -13.29
CA PRO A 188 3.40 -20.87 -12.31
C PRO A 188 3.55 -19.37 -12.57
N LEU A 189 4.72 -18.91 -13.00
CA LEU A 189 4.94 -17.49 -13.28
C LEU A 189 4.03 -16.98 -14.41
N LEU A 190 3.90 -17.71 -15.51
CA LEU A 190 2.99 -17.34 -16.60
C LEU A 190 1.52 -17.32 -16.15
N VAL A 191 1.10 -18.33 -15.37
CA VAL A 191 -0.27 -18.39 -14.82
C VAL A 191 -0.55 -17.19 -13.93
N ILE A 192 0.40 -16.83 -13.06
CA ILE A 192 0.24 -15.71 -12.11
C ILE A 192 0.30 -14.37 -12.84
N ALA A 193 1.19 -14.20 -13.82
CA ALA A 193 1.28 -12.99 -14.62
C ALA A 193 -0.02 -12.72 -15.40
N PHE A 194 -0.64 -13.78 -15.94
CA PHE A 194 -1.93 -13.65 -16.59
C PHE A 194 -3.06 -13.38 -15.58
N ALA A 195 -3.04 -14.05 -14.41
CA ALA A 195 -3.98 -13.80 -13.32
C ALA A 195 -3.90 -12.35 -12.81
N ASP A 196 -2.69 -11.78 -12.71
CA ASP A 196 -2.48 -10.38 -12.33
C ASP A 196 -3.15 -9.42 -13.32
N ARG A 197 -2.95 -9.61 -14.62
CA ARG A 197 -3.61 -8.76 -15.64
C ARG A 197 -5.14 -8.84 -15.57
N VAL A 198 -5.67 -10.06 -15.45
CA VAL A 198 -7.12 -10.27 -15.29
C VAL A 198 -7.61 -9.67 -13.97
N GLY A 199 -6.88 -9.89 -12.88
CA GLY A 199 -7.18 -9.36 -11.54
C GLY A 199 -7.21 -7.83 -11.53
N ALA A 200 -6.27 -7.17 -12.21
CA ALA A 200 -6.24 -5.74 -12.35
C ALA A 200 -7.49 -5.19 -13.06
N VAL A 201 -7.87 -5.80 -14.19
CA VAL A 201 -9.05 -5.37 -14.96
C VAL A 201 -10.35 -5.64 -14.19
N VAL A 202 -10.50 -6.82 -13.61
CA VAL A 202 -11.68 -7.18 -12.80
C VAL A 202 -11.77 -6.29 -11.56
N GLY A 203 -10.65 -6.09 -10.84
CA GLY A 203 -10.60 -5.25 -9.64
C GLY A 203 -10.96 -3.79 -9.93
N THR A 204 -10.45 -3.24 -11.03
CA THR A 204 -10.81 -1.90 -11.51
C THR A 204 -12.30 -1.80 -11.86
N ALA A 205 -12.83 -2.76 -12.61
CA ALA A 205 -14.25 -2.77 -13.00
C ALA A 205 -15.18 -2.88 -11.79
N VAL A 206 -14.85 -3.74 -10.82
CA VAL A 206 -15.63 -3.88 -9.57
C VAL A 206 -15.55 -2.61 -8.74
N ALA A 207 -14.37 -2.02 -8.56
CA ALA A 207 -14.19 -0.78 -7.81
C ALA A 207 -14.97 0.37 -8.45
N SER A 208 -14.85 0.56 -9.77
CA SER A 208 -15.60 1.59 -10.51
C SER A 208 -17.12 1.37 -10.45
N GLY A 209 -17.57 0.11 -10.52
CA GLY A 209 -18.99 -0.25 -10.38
C GLY A 209 -19.56 0.07 -8.97
N LEU A 210 -18.71 0.17 -7.95
CA LEU A 210 -19.03 0.60 -6.60
C LEU A 210 -18.85 2.11 -6.39
N GLY A 211 -18.54 2.88 -7.45
CA GLY A 211 -18.28 4.31 -7.36
C GLY A 211 -16.95 4.68 -6.69
N LEU A 212 -15.99 3.74 -6.65
CA LEU A 212 -14.66 3.96 -6.13
C LEU A 212 -13.72 4.31 -7.28
N SER A 213 -12.73 5.17 -7.01
CA SER A 213 -11.73 5.59 -7.99
C SER A 213 -10.41 4.82 -7.77
N PRO A 214 -10.10 3.84 -8.63
CA PRO A 214 -8.80 3.17 -8.63
C PRO A 214 -7.69 4.15 -9.01
N ASP A 215 -6.50 3.97 -8.41
CA ASP A 215 -5.33 4.80 -8.66
C ASP A 215 -4.06 3.95 -8.91
N GLY A 216 -2.96 4.63 -9.29
CA GLY A 216 -1.70 3.96 -9.61
C GLY A 216 -1.07 3.23 -8.43
N SER A 217 -1.18 3.76 -7.21
CA SER A 217 -0.62 3.13 -6.00
C SER A 217 -1.39 1.88 -5.61
N THR A 218 -2.72 1.95 -5.64
CA THR A 218 -3.60 0.81 -5.35
C THR A 218 -3.40 -0.32 -6.36
N SER A 219 -3.19 0.02 -7.64
CA SER A 219 -2.89 -0.93 -8.70
C SER A 219 -1.52 -1.61 -8.50
N GLY A 220 -0.48 -0.85 -8.13
CA GLY A 220 0.86 -1.37 -7.85
C GLY A 220 0.89 -2.31 -6.65
N ILE A 221 0.26 -1.92 -5.54
CA ILE A 221 0.15 -2.74 -4.33
C ILE A 221 -0.64 -4.03 -4.63
N THR A 222 -1.75 -3.92 -5.38
CA THR A 222 -2.56 -5.08 -5.79
C THR A 222 -1.74 -6.06 -6.62
N SER A 223 -0.98 -5.59 -7.59
CA SER A 223 -0.13 -6.44 -8.43
C SER A 223 0.92 -7.19 -7.60
N VAL A 224 1.63 -6.51 -6.70
CA VAL A 224 2.60 -7.14 -5.79
C VAL A 224 1.92 -8.19 -4.91
N LEU A 225 0.73 -7.91 -4.41
CA LEU A 225 -0.03 -8.83 -3.57
C LEU A 225 -0.50 -10.07 -4.35
N VAL A 226 -1.01 -9.90 -5.57
CA VAL A 226 -1.43 -10.99 -6.47
C VAL A 226 -0.24 -11.88 -6.83
N PHE A 227 0.90 -11.28 -7.18
CA PHE A 227 2.13 -12.03 -7.45
C PHE A 227 2.64 -12.76 -6.21
N GLY A 228 2.69 -12.09 -5.06
CA GLY A 228 3.18 -12.65 -3.81
C GLY A 228 2.32 -13.81 -3.33
N ALA A 229 1.02 -13.58 -3.14
CA ALA A 229 0.09 -14.61 -2.67
C ALA A 229 -0.15 -15.69 -3.73
N GLY A 230 -0.29 -15.32 -5.00
CA GLY A 230 -0.45 -16.26 -6.10
C GLY A 230 0.74 -17.22 -6.23
N THR A 231 1.97 -16.70 -6.13
CA THR A 231 3.19 -17.52 -6.10
C THR A 231 3.20 -18.44 -4.89
N ASN A 232 2.78 -17.95 -3.73
CA ASN A 232 2.68 -18.76 -2.52
C ASN A 232 1.69 -19.92 -2.68
N TYR A 233 0.50 -19.67 -3.24
CA TYR A 233 -0.48 -20.72 -3.51
C TYR A 233 0.03 -21.74 -4.55
N ALA A 234 0.73 -21.29 -5.57
CA ALA A 234 1.36 -22.18 -6.55
C ALA A 234 2.47 -23.02 -5.91
N LEU A 235 3.32 -22.41 -5.05
CA LEU A 235 4.36 -23.11 -4.27
C LEU A 235 3.77 -24.22 -3.42
N LEU A 236 2.66 -23.94 -2.72
CA LEU A 236 1.96 -24.90 -1.87
C LEU A 236 1.46 -26.09 -2.69
N LEU A 237 0.77 -25.82 -3.81
CA LEU A 237 0.25 -26.86 -4.70
C LEU A 237 1.36 -27.71 -5.32
N ILE A 238 2.43 -27.08 -5.81
CA ILE A 238 3.56 -27.77 -6.46
C ILE A 238 4.36 -28.60 -5.45
N SER A 239 4.54 -28.06 -4.23
CA SER A 239 5.18 -28.83 -3.14
C SER A 239 4.40 -30.08 -2.80
N ARG A 240 3.07 -29.96 -2.67
CA ARG A 240 2.20 -31.12 -2.43
C ARG A 240 2.22 -32.11 -3.60
N TYR A 241 2.22 -31.60 -4.83
CA TYR A 241 2.35 -32.45 -6.03
C TYR A 241 3.68 -33.21 -6.04
N ARG A 242 4.79 -32.55 -5.66
CA ARG A 242 6.10 -33.20 -5.54
C ARG A 242 6.12 -34.31 -4.47
N GLU A 243 5.45 -34.10 -3.34
CA GLU A 243 5.29 -35.11 -2.28
C GLU A 243 4.52 -36.33 -2.78
N GLU A 244 3.37 -36.12 -3.45
CA GLU A 244 2.55 -37.19 -3.99
C GLU A 244 3.22 -37.99 -5.13
N LEU A 245 4.10 -37.33 -5.92
CA LEU A 245 4.95 -38.00 -6.92
C LEU A 245 5.93 -39.00 -6.30
N GLY A 246 6.34 -38.81 -5.04
CA GLY A 246 7.15 -39.76 -4.27
C GLY A 246 6.36 -40.99 -3.78
N ARG A 247 5.01 -40.94 -3.84
CA ARG A 247 4.12 -42.04 -3.39
C ARG A 247 3.49 -42.82 -4.53
N THR A 248 3.32 -42.21 -5.70
CA THR A 248 2.56 -42.78 -6.82
C THR A 248 3.32 -42.64 -8.13
N GLU A 249 3.35 -43.70 -8.94
CA GLU A 249 4.00 -43.65 -10.27
C GLU A 249 3.26 -42.81 -11.29
N GLN A 250 1.93 -42.77 -11.18
CA GLN A 250 1.05 -42.06 -12.10
C GLN A 250 0.97 -40.56 -11.76
N HIS A 251 1.66 -39.71 -12.53
CA HIS A 251 1.73 -38.28 -12.27
C HIS A 251 0.35 -37.57 -12.25
N ARG A 252 -0.63 -38.06 -13.00
CA ARG A 252 -1.99 -37.48 -13.03
C ARG A 252 -2.77 -37.78 -11.75
N GLU A 253 -2.61 -38.97 -11.15
CA GLU A 253 -3.22 -39.33 -9.89
C GLU A 253 -2.58 -38.55 -8.74
N ALA A 254 -1.24 -38.48 -8.72
CA ALA A 254 -0.48 -37.65 -7.79
C ALA A 254 -0.98 -36.19 -7.81
N LEU A 255 -1.20 -35.61 -9.00
CA LEU A 255 -1.68 -34.24 -9.13
C LEU A 255 -3.13 -34.07 -8.62
N VAL A 256 -4.03 -35.02 -8.90
CA VAL A 256 -5.41 -34.96 -8.37
C VAL A 256 -5.43 -35.02 -6.84
N THR A 257 -4.62 -35.89 -6.26
CA THR A 257 -4.48 -36.01 -4.81
C THR A 257 -3.90 -34.73 -4.21
N ALA A 258 -2.87 -34.16 -4.84
CA ALA A 258 -2.26 -32.91 -4.43
C ALA A 258 -3.26 -31.73 -4.46
N VAL A 259 -4.04 -31.59 -5.54
CA VAL A 259 -5.08 -30.53 -5.64
C VAL A 259 -6.13 -30.71 -4.56
N ARG A 260 -6.64 -31.94 -4.33
CA ARG A 260 -7.64 -32.20 -3.29
C ARG A 260 -7.13 -31.89 -1.88
N ALA A 261 -5.86 -32.15 -1.62
CA ALA A 261 -5.23 -31.88 -0.32
C ALA A 261 -4.89 -30.40 -0.13
N ALA A 262 -4.42 -29.68 -1.19
CA ALA A 262 -4.00 -28.30 -1.09
C ALA A 262 -5.17 -27.29 -1.23
N ALA A 263 -6.21 -27.60 -2.03
CA ALA A 263 -7.28 -26.66 -2.32
C ALA A 263 -8.00 -26.12 -1.08
N PRO A 264 -8.39 -26.92 -0.06
CA PRO A 264 -9.06 -26.38 1.13
C PRO A 264 -8.19 -25.37 1.87
N ALA A 265 -6.88 -25.62 1.98
CA ALA A 265 -5.95 -24.74 2.65
C ALA A 265 -5.77 -23.44 1.85
N ILE A 266 -5.62 -23.51 0.52
CA ILE A 266 -5.51 -22.34 -0.37
C ILE A 266 -6.77 -21.48 -0.31
N VAL A 267 -7.97 -22.11 -0.34
CA VAL A 267 -9.24 -21.38 -0.28
C VAL A 267 -9.42 -20.70 1.08
N ALA A 268 -9.12 -21.40 2.18
CA ALA A 268 -9.24 -20.83 3.51
C ALA A 268 -8.29 -19.66 3.72
N SER A 269 -7.04 -19.80 3.28
CA SER A 269 -6.01 -18.78 3.28
C SER A 269 -6.43 -17.57 2.47
N ASN A 270 -6.79 -17.76 1.20
CA ASN A 270 -7.25 -16.70 0.32
C ASN A 270 -8.49 -15.98 0.90
N ALA A 271 -9.46 -16.73 1.44
CA ALA A 271 -10.65 -16.14 2.07
C ALA A 271 -10.30 -15.24 3.26
N THR A 272 -9.31 -15.65 4.09
CA THR A 272 -8.85 -14.85 5.23
C THR A 272 -8.27 -13.51 4.75
N VAL A 273 -7.38 -13.54 3.75
CA VAL A 273 -6.74 -12.33 3.22
C VAL A 273 -7.77 -11.44 2.51
N VAL A 274 -8.67 -12.02 1.71
CA VAL A 274 -9.76 -11.29 1.03
C VAL A 274 -10.67 -10.61 2.04
N LEU A 275 -11.12 -11.31 3.07
CA LEU A 275 -11.97 -10.73 4.11
C LEU A 275 -11.26 -9.63 4.90
N ALA A 276 -9.96 -9.80 5.21
CA ALA A 276 -9.16 -8.77 5.84
C ALA A 276 -9.04 -7.52 4.95
N LEU A 277 -8.80 -7.67 3.65
CA LEU A 277 -8.76 -6.57 2.69
C LEU A 277 -10.10 -5.85 2.56
N LEU A 278 -11.21 -6.57 2.58
CA LEU A 278 -12.55 -5.98 2.53
C LEU A 278 -12.88 -5.14 3.77
N THR A 279 -12.17 -5.30 4.90
CA THR A 279 -12.33 -4.37 6.04
C THR A 279 -11.93 -2.94 5.71
N LEU A 280 -11.11 -2.72 4.67
CA LEU A 280 -10.78 -1.39 4.17
C LEU A 280 -12.01 -0.63 3.63
N LEU A 281 -13.13 -1.30 3.35
CA LEU A 281 -14.40 -0.63 3.02
C LEU A 281 -14.92 0.25 4.17
N PHE A 282 -14.50 0.01 5.42
CA PHE A 282 -14.82 0.85 6.58
C PHE A 282 -13.91 2.09 6.70
N ALA A 283 -12.89 2.19 5.86
CA ALA A 283 -11.99 3.33 5.86
C ALA A 283 -12.69 4.61 5.38
N SER A 284 -12.19 5.75 5.84
CA SER A 284 -12.65 7.08 5.42
C SER A 284 -12.06 7.47 4.08
N ALA A 285 -10.76 7.19 3.88
CA ALA A 285 -10.05 7.55 2.65
C ALA A 285 -10.55 6.73 1.45
N PRO A 286 -10.95 7.38 0.33
CA PRO A 286 -11.46 6.69 -0.86
C PRO A 286 -10.44 5.72 -1.47
N SER A 287 -9.14 6.08 -1.51
CA SER A 287 -8.07 5.22 -2.00
C SER A 287 -7.92 3.94 -1.19
N ASN A 288 -8.12 3.99 0.15
CA ASN A 288 -8.10 2.81 1.02
C ASN A 288 -9.22 1.83 0.67
N ARG A 289 -10.45 2.35 0.44
CA ARG A 289 -11.60 1.52 0.01
C ARG A 289 -11.33 0.88 -1.35
N SER A 290 -10.79 1.66 -2.28
CA SER A 290 -10.44 1.19 -3.63
C SER A 290 -9.41 0.06 -3.58
N LEU A 291 -8.33 0.22 -2.77
CA LEU A 291 -7.32 -0.82 -2.54
C LEU A 291 -7.97 -2.12 -2.02
N GLY A 292 -8.87 -2.00 -1.03
CA GLY A 292 -9.56 -3.17 -0.45
C GLY A 292 -10.29 -3.99 -1.50
N VAL A 293 -11.06 -3.33 -2.36
CA VAL A 293 -11.85 -3.99 -3.41
C VAL A 293 -10.96 -4.55 -4.52
N GLN A 294 -9.98 -3.77 -4.99
CA GLN A 294 -9.08 -4.20 -6.06
C GLN A 294 -8.24 -5.41 -5.64
N ALA A 295 -7.60 -5.31 -4.48
CA ALA A 295 -6.73 -6.37 -3.98
C ALA A 295 -7.52 -7.65 -3.65
N ALA A 296 -8.71 -7.52 -3.04
CA ALA A 296 -9.58 -8.66 -2.78
C ALA A 296 -9.98 -9.36 -4.09
N SER A 297 -10.40 -8.59 -5.10
CA SER A 297 -10.77 -9.12 -6.42
C SER A 297 -9.58 -9.80 -7.11
N GLY A 298 -8.42 -9.17 -7.08
CA GLY A 298 -7.18 -9.71 -7.65
C GLY A 298 -6.78 -11.04 -7.02
N LEU A 299 -6.87 -11.17 -5.70
CA LEU A 299 -6.57 -12.41 -4.97
C LEU A 299 -7.56 -13.54 -5.27
N VAL A 300 -8.85 -13.22 -5.40
CA VAL A 300 -9.84 -14.23 -5.82
C VAL A 300 -9.51 -14.76 -7.22
N VAL A 301 -9.16 -13.86 -8.15
CA VAL A 301 -8.72 -14.27 -9.50
C VAL A 301 -7.47 -15.12 -9.43
N ALA A 302 -6.45 -14.72 -8.65
CA ALA A 302 -5.21 -15.51 -8.47
C ALA A 302 -5.49 -16.92 -7.94
N ALA A 303 -6.35 -17.07 -6.93
CA ALA A 303 -6.74 -18.37 -6.38
C ALA A 303 -7.45 -19.24 -7.42
N ILE A 304 -8.36 -18.67 -8.22
CA ILE A 304 -9.03 -19.37 -9.33
C ILE A 304 -8.01 -19.87 -10.33
N PHE A 305 -7.05 -19.03 -10.73
CA PHE A 305 -6.02 -19.42 -11.70
C PHE A 305 -5.10 -20.51 -11.18
N VAL A 306 -4.69 -20.44 -9.91
CA VAL A 306 -3.85 -21.47 -9.29
C VAL A 306 -4.59 -22.79 -9.10
N LEU A 307 -5.88 -22.77 -8.77
CA LEU A 307 -6.65 -24.01 -8.52
C LEU A 307 -7.25 -24.62 -9.78
N VAL A 308 -7.53 -23.82 -10.81
CA VAL A 308 -8.23 -24.28 -12.03
C VAL A 308 -7.31 -24.34 -13.24
N VAL A 309 -6.46 -23.32 -13.46
CA VAL A 309 -5.62 -23.21 -14.65
C VAL A 309 -4.26 -23.90 -14.48
N LEU A 310 -3.61 -23.74 -13.32
CA LEU A 310 -2.29 -24.31 -13.08
C LEU A 310 -2.28 -25.87 -13.12
N PRO A 311 -3.24 -26.63 -12.51
CA PRO A 311 -3.17 -28.07 -12.51
C PRO A 311 -3.21 -28.72 -13.89
N PRO A 312 -4.09 -28.34 -14.84
CA PRO A 312 -4.02 -28.87 -16.20
C PRO A 312 -2.71 -28.62 -16.91
N LEU A 313 -2.11 -27.42 -16.73
CA LEU A 313 -0.80 -27.10 -17.31
C LEU A 313 0.31 -27.99 -16.72
N LEU A 314 0.31 -28.23 -15.42
CA LEU A 314 1.25 -29.16 -14.78
C LEU A 314 1.03 -30.60 -15.27
N ALA A 315 -0.24 -31.00 -15.53
CA ALA A 315 -0.57 -32.32 -16.08
C ALA A 315 -0.07 -32.51 -17.52
N LEU A 316 -0.04 -31.46 -18.34
CA LEU A 316 0.49 -31.48 -19.68
C LEU A 316 2.01 -31.63 -19.69
N CYS A 317 2.72 -30.93 -18.81
CA CYS A 317 4.17 -30.94 -18.72
C CYS A 317 4.74 -32.22 -18.03
N GLY A 318 3.98 -32.82 -17.11
CA GLY A 318 4.33 -34.09 -16.44
C GLY A 318 5.55 -34.01 -15.50
N LYS A 319 6.11 -35.20 -15.17
CA LYS A 319 7.25 -35.32 -14.22
C LYS A 319 8.53 -34.62 -14.70
N ARG A 320 8.71 -34.43 -16.00
CA ARG A 320 9.91 -33.80 -16.61
C ARG A 320 10.12 -32.36 -16.17
N LEU A 321 9.07 -31.71 -15.66
CA LEU A 321 9.14 -30.35 -15.12
C LEU A 321 10.12 -30.25 -13.93
N PHE A 322 10.30 -31.33 -13.18
CA PHE A 322 11.20 -31.39 -12.01
C PHE A 322 12.66 -31.73 -12.36
N TRP A 323 13.01 -31.80 -13.65
CA TRP A 323 14.41 -32.00 -14.05
C TRP A 323 15.32 -30.90 -13.46
N PRO A 324 16.55 -31.21 -12.95
CA PRO A 324 17.21 -32.53 -12.92
C PRO A 324 16.80 -33.42 -11.73
N PHE A 325 16.09 -32.93 -10.71
CA PHE A 325 15.76 -33.66 -9.46
C PHE A 325 14.34 -34.20 -9.49
N ILE A 326 14.07 -35.16 -10.41
CA ILE A 326 12.76 -35.77 -10.53
C ILE A 326 12.47 -36.65 -9.30
N PRO A 327 11.32 -36.47 -8.56
CA PRO A 327 10.97 -37.30 -7.42
C PRO A 327 10.83 -38.77 -7.82
N GLN A 328 11.42 -39.67 -7.01
CA GLN A 328 11.31 -41.11 -7.18
C GLN A 328 10.42 -41.71 -6.09
N VAL A 329 9.67 -42.75 -6.43
CA VAL A 329 8.80 -43.45 -5.48
C VAL A 329 9.67 -44.18 -4.45
N GLY A 330 9.32 -44.05 -3.15
CA GLY A 330 10.02 -44.70 -2.04
C GLY A 330 11.10 -43.87 -1.35
N ALA A 331 11.22 -42.58 -1.67
CA ALA A 331 12.14 -41.68 -0.96
C ALA A 331 11.69 -41.51 0.52
N THR A 332 12.62 -41.57 1.46
CA THR A 332 12.36 -41.42 2.90
C THR A 332 11.70 -40.11 3.24
N PRO A 333 10.63 -40.08 4.06
CA PRO A 333 9.97 -38.85 4.47
C PRO A 333 10.93 -37.93 5.25
N LEU A 334 10.98 -36.66 4.89
CA LEU A 334 11.80 -35.63 5.56
C LEU A 334 11.30 -35.25 6.97
N THR A 335 10.22 -35.89 7.46
CA THR A 335 9.54 -35.56 8.72
C THR A 335 10.34 -35.90 9.99
N GLU A 336 11.30 -36.83 9.91
CA GLU A 336 12.05 -37.32 11.07
C GLU A 336 13.53 -36.88 11.07
N THR A 337 14.01 -36.29 9.98
CA THR A 337 15.38 -35.89 9.83
C THR A 337 15.48 -34.52 9.14
N GLY A 338 16.40 -33.66 9.56
CA GLY A 338 16.65 -32.39 8.90
C GLY A 338 16.86 -31.21 9.85
N VAL A 339 17.16 -30.05 9.28
CA VAL A 339 17.44 -28.82 10.04
C VAL A 339 16.19 -28.36 10.82
N TRP A 340 15.03 -28.42 10.19
CA TRP A 340 13.76 -27.99 10.79
C TRP A 340 13.34 -28.88 11.96
N HIS A 341 13.56 -30.18 11.89
CA HIS A 341 13.32 -31.09 12.99
C HIS A 341 14.24 -30.76 14.18
N ARG A 342 15.53 -30.55 13.94
CA ARG A 342 16.50 -30.18 15.00
C ARG A 342 16.13 -28.87 15.69
N ILE A 343 15.71 -27.85 14.93
CA ILE A 343 15.27 -26.58 15.49
C ILE A 343 14.02 -26.79 16.35
N ALA A 344 12.98 -27.42 15.82
CA ALA A 344 11.71 -27.64 16.54
C ALA A 344 11.92 -28.48 17.82
N ASP A 345 12.73 -29.53 17.78
CA ASP A 345 13.06 -30.35 18.93
C ASP A 345 13.85 -29.55 20.00
N SER A 346 14.82 -28.72 19.55
CA SER A 346 15.56 -27.83 20.45
C SER A 346 14.64 -26.82 21.17
N VAL A 347 13.69 -26.24 20.46
CA VAL A 347 12.67 -25.35 21.02
C VAL A 347 11.78 -26.10 22.00
N ALA A 348 11.32 -27.31 21.66
CA ALA A 348 10.46 -28.14 22.49
C ALA A 348 11.14 -28.64 23.79
N ARG A 349 12.49 -28.67 23.85
CA ARG A 349 13.24 -29.04 25.06
C ARG A 349 13.20 -27.98 26.16
N LYS A 350 13.19 -26.68 25.79
CA LYS A 350 13.21 -25.55 26.74
C LYS A 350 12.16 -24.48 26.36
N PRO A 351 10.86 -24.84 26.25
CA PRO A 351 9.86 -23.98 25.63
C PRO A 351 9.64 -22.67 26.38
N ALA A 352 9.65 -22.67 27.73
CA ALA A 352 9.42 -21.47 28.52
C ALA A 352 10.53 -20.42 28.31
N ARG A 353 11.80 -20.85 28.33
CA ARG A 353 12.94 -19.92 28.11
C ARG A 353 12.93 -19.33 26.72
N VAL A 354 12.65 -20.16 25.72
CA VAL A 354 12.58 -19.75 24.32
C VAL A 354 11.41 -18.79 24.10
N ALA A 355 10.22 -19.12 24.62
CA ALA A 355 9.05 -18.24 24.51
C ALA A 355 9.31 -16.86 25.16
N VAL A 356 9.80 -16.84 26.41
CA VAL A 356 10.09 -15.58 27.12
C VAL A 356 11.13 -14.76 26.39
N ALA A 357 12.25 -15.37 25.96
CA ALA A 357 13.33 -14.64 25.27
C ALA A 357 12.85 -14.06 23.91
N SER A 358 12.11 -14.85 23.11
CA SER A 358 11.64 -14.41 21.81
C SER A 358 10.52 -13.37 21.91
N LEU A 359 9.57 -13.51 22.85
CA LEU A 359 8.54 -12.51 23.10
C LEU A 359 9.14 -11.21 23.64
N ALA A 360 10.12 -11.29 24.54
CA ALA A 360 10.86 -10.12 25.01
C ALA A 360 11.63 -9.43 23.86
N GLY A 361 12.24 -10.19 22.96
CA GLY A 361 12.88 -9.65 21.76
C GLY A 361 11.89 -8.90 20.87
N LEU A 362 10.70 -9.46 20.61
CA LEU A 362 9.66 -8.75 19.88
C LEU A 362 9.20 -7.47 20.60
N ALA A 363 9.02 -7.53 21.92
CA ALA A 363 8.62 -6.37 22.72
C ALA A 363 9.67 -5.25 22.65
N VAL A 364 10.96 -5.58 22.65
CA VAL A 364 12.04 -4.60 22.44
C VAL A 364 11.93 -3.96 21.06
N LEU A 365 11.69 -4.74 20.00
CA LEU A 365 11.50 -4.18 18.65
C LEU A 365 10.28 -3.25 18.56
N CYS A 366 9.21 -3.53 19.32
CA CYS A 366 8.05 -2.65 19.40
C CYS A 366 8.39 -1.27 19.97
N THR A 367 9.39 -1.14 20.87
CA THR A 367 9.75 0.16 21.45
C THR A 367 10.28 1.15 20.42
N ALA A 368 10.80 0.67 19.30
CA ALA A 368 11.27 1.51 18.19
C ALA A 368 10.13 2.33 17.53
N LEU A 369 8.85 1.92 17.70
CA LEU A 369 7.70 2.72 17.28
C LEU A 369 7.63 4.09 17.98
N LEU A 370 8.08 4.17 19.23
CA LEU A 370 8.06 5.42 19.98
C LEU A 370 9.00 6.50 19.42
N ALA A 371 10.01 6.07 18.66
CA ALA A 371 11.00 6.95 18.04
C ALA A 371 10.72 7.16 16.53
N THR A 372 9.59 6.68 16.01
CA THR A 372 9.28 6.74 14.60
C THR A 372 8.16 7.76 14.34
N PRO A 373 8.46 8.94 13.77
CA PRO A 373 7.45 9.94 13.44
C PRO A 373 6.55 9.45 12.31
N ILE A 374 5.29 9.90 12.29
CA ILE A 374 4.29 9.62 11.28
C ILE A 374 3.76 10.94 10.74
N GLY A 375 3.70 11.10 9.44
CA GLY A 375 3.23 12.29 8.75
C GLY A 375 4.32 12.81 7.80
N LEU A 376 4.18 12.51 6.51
CA LEU A 376 5.00 13.10 5.44
C LEU A 376 4.29 14.33 4.89
N THR A 377 5.03 15.40 4.68
CA THR A 377 4.56 16.56 3.93
C THR A 377 4.46 16.22 2.43
N GLN A 378 3.77 17.03 1.67
CA GLN A 378 3.60 16.80 0.24
C GLN A 378 4.94 16.78 -0.53
N THR A 379 5.93 17.56 -0.09
CA THR A 379 7.27 17.60 -0.66
C THR A 379 8.12 16.38 -0.32
N GLU A 380 7.82 15.71 0.80
CA GLU A 380 8.56 14.55 1.32
C GLU A 380 8.05 13.20 0.80
N GLN A 381 7.03 13.19 -0.08
CA GLN A 381 6.46 11.93 -0.58
C GLN A 381 7.34 11.25 -1.65
N PHE A 382 8.27 11.99 -2.25
CA PHE A 382 9.09 11.51 -3.36
C PHE A 382 10.46 11.01 -2.87
N ARG A 383 10.86 9.85 -3.35
CA ARG A 383 12.23 9.33 -3.15
C ARG A 383 13.24 9.93 -4.13
N VAL A 384 12.76 10.38 -5.28
CA VAL A 384 13.55 11.03 -6.34
C VAL A 384 13.14 12.49 -6.38
N GLN A 385 14.08 13.40 -6.62
CA GLN A 385 13.76 14.83 -6.75
C GLN A 385 12.81 15.04 -7.94
N ALA A 386 11.58 15.45 -7.62
CA ALA A 386 10.60 15.88 -8.60
C ALA A 386 10.74 17.38 -8.83
N GLU A 387 10.42 17.87 -10.03
CA GLU A 387 10.54 19.31 -10.35
C GLU A 387 9.58 20.16 -9.50
N SER A 388 8.38 19.64 -9.21
CA SER A 388 7.44 20.31 -8.29
C SER A 388 8.03 20.54 -6.90
N VAL A 389 8.87 19.61 -6.42
CA VAL A 389 9.57 19.73 -5.13
C VAL A 389 10.68 20.76 -5.19
N THR A 390 11.52 20.73 -6.22
CA THR A 390 12.60 21.73 -6.37
C THR A 390 12.03 23.13 -6.54
N GLY A 391 11.01 23.29 -7.38
CA GLY A 391 10.32 24.57 -7.55
C GLY A 391 9.67 25.08 -6.25
N TYR A 392 9.09 24.15 -5.44
CA TYR A 392 8.54 24.53 -4.13
C TYR A 392 9.63 24.95 -3.13
N GLN A 393 10.76 24.25 -3.10
CA GLN A 393 11.90 24.59 -2.24
C GLN A 393 12.48 25.96 -2.62
N THR A 394 12.62 26.24 -3.91
CA THR A 394 13.03 27.56 -4.41
C THR A 394 12.04 28.64 -3.99
N LEU A 395 10.74 28.37 -4.13
CA LEU A 395 9.67 29.26 -3.71
C LEU A 395 9.74 29.56 -2.21
N ALA A 396 9.84 28.52 -1.37
CA ALA A 396 9.89 28.65 0.10
C ALA A 396 11.16 29.36 0.61
N ALA A 397 12.26 29.33 -0.16
CA ALA A 397 13.50 30.03 0.19
C ALA A 397 13.41 31.55 0.00
N HIS A 398 12.56 32.03 -0.92
CA HIS A 398 12.50 33.45 -1.31
C HIS A 398 11.18 34.14 -0.98
N PHE A 399 10.11 33.38 -0.74
CA PHE A 399 8.79 33.94 -0.44
C PHE A 399 8.28 33.47 0.95
N PRO A 400 7.54 34.32 1.67
CA PRO A 400 6.93 33.96 2.94
C PRO A 400 6.00 32.74 2.80
N SER A 401 6.01 31.86 3.80
CA SER A 401 5.12 30.69 3.88
C SER A 401 3.65 31.14 3.76
N GLY A 402 2.86 30.36 3.00
CA GLY A 402 1.40 30.56 2.88
C GLY A 402 0.97 31.64 1.87
N LEU A 403 1.88 32.39 1.26
CA LEU A 403 1.51 33.41 0.24
C LEU A 403 1.10 32.76 -1.10
N THR A 404 1.67 31.60 -1.37
CA THR A 404 1.52 30.90 -2.65
C THR A 404 0.45 29.78 -2.62
N ASP A 405 0.10 29.30 -1.43
CA ASP A 405 -0.97 28.33 -1.22
C ASP A 405 -1.72 28.65 0.09
N PRO A 406 -2.48 29.73 0.11
CA PRO A 406 -3.16 30.19 1.32
C PRO A 406 -4.30 29.24 1.71
N THR A 407 -4.52 29.13 3.01
CA THR A 407 -5.74 28.54 3.56
C THR A 407 -6.95 29.36 3.09
N ARG A 408 -8.02 28.68 2.72
CA ARG A 408 -9.24 29.30 2.23
C ARG A 408 -10.37 29.15 3.23
N VAL A 409 -11.10 30.23 3.47
CA VAL A 409 -12.34 30.21 4.25
C VAL A 409 -13.48 30.60 3.32
N ILE A 410 -14.56 29.81 3.32
CA ILE A 410 -15.80 30.09 2.57
C ILE A 410 -16.94 30.18 3.58
N ALA A 411 -17.70 31.26 3.54
CA ALA A 411 -18.83 31.46 4.43
C ALA A 411 -19.94 32.32 3.79
N SER A 412 -21.11 32.43 4.44
CA SER A 412 -22.20 33.26 3.97
C SER A 412 -21.80 34.73 3.89
N THR A 413 -22.08 35.38 2.77
CA THR A 413 -21.86 36.82 2.59
C THR A 413 -22.59 37.67 3.61
N ALA A 414 -23.77 37.22 4.08
CA ALA A 414 -24.52 37.90 5.11
C ALA A 414 -23.78 38.01 6.46
N LYS A 415 -22.82 37.09 6.70
CA LYS A 415 -22.02 37.05 7.94
C LYS A 415 -20.56 37.46 7.73
N ALA A 416 -20.25 38.00 6.56
CA ALA A 416 -18.86 38.29 6.15
C ALA A 416 -18.04 39.09 7.17
N GLY A 417 -18.64 40.14 7.78
CA GLY A 417 -17.97 40.95 8.79
C GLY A 417 -17.68 40.24 10.12
N ALA A 418 -18.54 39.27 10.51
CA ALA A 418 -18.30 38.44 11.70
C ALA A 418 -17.22 37.40 11.41
N VAL A 419 -17.26 36.77 10.24
CA VAL A 419 -16.29 35.77 9.82
C VAL A 419 -14.89 36.40 9.63
N GLN A 420 -14.79 37.59 9.02
CA GLN A 420 -13.51 38.32 8.87
C GLN A 420 -12.87 38.58 10.25
N ARG A 421 -13.62 39.01 11.23
CA ARG A 421 -13.12 39.22 12.61
C ARG A 421 -12.68 37.88 13.24
N ALA A 422 -13.48 36.84 13.12
CA ALA A 422 -13.12 35.51 13.63
C ALA A 422 -11.83 34.99 13.02
N ILE A 423 -11.59 35.21 11.73
CA ILE A 423 -10.33 34.80 11.07
C ILE A 423 -9.16 35.63 11.63
N THR A 424 -9.29 36.95 11.69
CA THR A 424 -8.17 37.83 12.12
C THR A 424 -7.84 37.67 13.59
N ASP A 425 -8.82 37.33 14.43
CA ASP A 425 -8.64 37.11 15.88
C ASP A 425 -8.09 35.71 16.19
N THR A 426 -7.99 34.81 15.19
CA THR A 426 -7.47 33.45 15.39
C THR A 426 -5.95 33.46 15.58
N PRO A 427 -5.43 32.89 16.69
CA PRO A 427 -3.99 32.81 16.91
C PRO A 427 -3.29 32.00 15.83
N GLY A 428 -2.18 32.51 15.29
CA GLY A 428 -1.42 31.87 14.21
C GLY A 428 -1.81 32.32 12.80
N VAL A 429 -2.84 33.15 12.63
CA VAL A 429 -3.15 33.85 11.38
C VAL A 429 -2.29 35.11 11.28
N VAL A 430 -1.58 35.27 10.15
CA VAL A 430 -0.74 36.44 9.85
C VAL A 430 -1.55 37.52 9.12
N SER A 431 -2.28 37.10 8.11
CA SER A 431 -3.11 38.01 7.32
C SER A 431 -4.32 37.28 6.74
N ALA A 432 -5.40 38.01 6.54
CA ALA A 432 -6.59 37.51 5.90
C ALA A 432 -7.26 38.60 5.07
N GLY A 433 -7.59 38.27 3.83
CA GLY A 433 -8.26 39.19 2.92
C GLY A 433 -9.37 38.53 2.10
N PRO A 434 -10.47 39.24 1.79
CA PRO A 434 -11.50 38.73 0.90
C PRO A 434 -10.95 38.59 -0.52
N VAL A 435 -11.26 37.44 -1.16
CA VAL A 435 -10.80 37.11 -2.53
C VAL A 435 -11.92 37.27 -3.54
N GLY A 436 -13.16 36.93 -3.17
CA GLY A 436 -14.28 37.00 -4.08
C GLY A 436 -15.62 36.65 -3.43
N GLN A 437 -16.67 36.85 -4.20
CA GLN A 437 -18.03 36.48 -3.83
C GLN A 437 -18.65 35.61 -4.93
N SER A 438 -19.41 34.61 -4.53
CA SER A 438 -20.18 33.77 -5.42
C SER A 438 -21.55 34.38 -5.70
N PRO A 439 -22.13 34.18 -6.89
CA PRO A 439 -23.52 34.50 -7.17
C PRO A 439 -24.54 33.85 -6.21
N THR A 440 -24.14 32.75 -5.57
CA THR A 440 -24.97 32.00 -4.60
C THR A 440 -24.96 32.60 -3.19
N GLY A 441 -24.31 33.77 -2.98
CA GLY A 441 -24.29 34.47 -1.68
C GLY A 441 -23.21 33.97 -0.71
N LEU A 442 -22.12 33.36 -1.22
CA LEU A 442 -20.95 32.98 -0.45
C LEU A 442 -19.81 33.98 -0.67
N SER A 443 -19.01 34.21 0.35
CA SER A 443 -17.77 34.97 0.29
C SER A 443 -16.59 34.08 0.59
N GLN A 444 -15.44 34.33 -0.03
CA GLN A 444 -14.19 33.60 0.12
C GLN A 444 -13.09 34.51 0.65
N TRP A 445 -12.30 34.00 1.59
CA TRP A 445 -11.11 34.64 2.14
C TRP A 445 -9.87 33.81 1.84
N SER A 446 -8.77 34.48 1.58
CA SER A 446 -7.42 33.95 1.60
C SER A 446 -6.80 34.22 2.97
N VAL A 447 -6.29 33.21 3.63
CA VAL A 447 -5.74 33.26 4.99
C VAL A 447 -4.32 32.74 4.98
N VAL A 448 -3.37 33.56 5.40
CA VAL A 448 -1.95 33.20 5.52
C VAL A 448 -1.66 32.79 6.96
N LEU A 449 -1.14 31.59 7.15
CA LEU A 449 -0.74 31.07 8.45
C LEU A 449 0.72 31.38 8.75
N LYS A 450 1.06 31.51 10.03
CA LYS A 450 2.43 31.70 10.51
C LYS A 450 3.24 30.43 10.50
N ALA A 451 2.57 29.30 10.75
CA ALA A 451 3.20 27.99 10.89
C ALA A 451 3.71 27.47 9.52
N GLU A 452 4.72 26.62 9.58
CA GLU A 452 5.19 25.89 8.40
C GLU A 452 4.08 24.98 7.86
N PRO A 453 3.91 24.88 6.54
CA PRO A 453 2.87 24.04 5.94
C PRO A 453 2.94 22.57 6.41
N ALA A 454 1.77 22.00 6.65
CA ALA A 454 1.57 20.62 7.10
C ALA A 454 2.26 20.27 8.43
N SER A 455 2.67 21.25 9.22
CA SER A 455 3.22 21.04 10.56
C SER A 455 2.12 20.86 11.61
N ASP A 456 2.48 20.30 12.79
CA ASP A 456 1.57 20.19 13.94
C ASP A 456 1.00 21.56 14.38
N ASP A 457 1.78 22.62 14.23
CA ASP A 457 1.33 23.96 14.58
C ASP A 457 0.39 24.53 13.52
N ALA A 458 0.58 24.20 12.22
CA ALA A 458 -0.39 24.49 11.18
C ALA A 458 -1.70 23.77 11.45
N PHE A 459 -1.66 22.48 11.84
CA PHE A 459 -2.85 21.71 12.19
C PHE A 459 -3.62 22.30 13.39
N LYS A 460 -2.92 22.70 14.44
CA LYS A 460 -3.55 23.42 15.58
C LYS A 460 -4.20 24.74 15.15
N THR A 461 -3.52 25.48 14.26
CA THR A 461 -4.06 26.75 13.73
C THR A 461 -5.31 26.52 12.87
N ILE A 462 -5.32 25.45 12.03
CA ILE A 462 -6.50 25.07 11.25
C ILE A 462 -7.66 24.68 12.17
N ASP A 463 -7.42 23.88 13.21
CA ASP A 463 -8.45 23.50 14.16
C ASP A 463 -9.01 24.74 14.90
N ALA A 464 -8.16 25.66 15.38
CA ALA A 464 -8.58 26.91 15.98
C ALA A 464 -9.35 27.84 15.02
N LEU A 465 -8.92 27.89 13.76
CA LEU A 465 -9.59 28.65 12.71
C LEU A 465 -11.00 28.10 12.44
N ARG A 466 -11.16 26.77 12.35
CA ARG A 466 -12.46 26.11 12.23
C ARG A 466 -13.40 26.46 13.38
N ASP A 467 -12.91 26.33 14.60
CA ASP A 467 -13.70 26.68 15.80
C ASP A 467 -14.14 28.14 15.78
N SER A 468 -13.25 29.06 15.44
CA SER A 468 -13.53 30.50 15.38
C SER A 468 -14.55 30.84 14.29
N VAL A 469 -14.37 30.35 13.06
CA VAL A 469 -15.28 30.66 11.96
C VAL A 469 -16.64 29.97 12.11
N HIS A 470 -16.70 28.75 12.66
CA HIS A 470 -17.96 28.05 12.93
C HIS A 470 -18.76 28.72 14.03
N SER A 471 -18.12 29.39 15.01
CA SER A 471 -18.79 30.16 16.00
C SER A 471 -19.47 31.40 15.40
N ALA A 472 -18.86 32.00 14.36
CA ALA A 472 -19.43 33.14 13.62
C ALA A 472 -20.47 32.69 12.58
N ASP A 473 -20.17 31.62 11.85
CA ASP A 473 -21.06 31.02 10.86
C ASP A 473 -20.91 29.49 10.83
N ARG A 474 -21.92 28.76 11.31
CA ARG A 474 -21.93 27.28 11.32
C ARG A 474 -21.81 26.64 9.93
N THR A 475 -22.07 27.40 8.87
CA THR A 475 -21.94 26.91 7.48
C THR A 475 -20.60 27.23 6.86
N ALA A 476 -19.72 27.94 7.57
CA ALA A 476 -18.38 28.23 7.10
C ALA A 476 -17.57 26.95 6.88
N LEU A 477 -16.70 26.98 5.90
CA LEU A 477 -15.81 25.88 5.54
C LEU A 477 -14.39 26.37 5.42
N VAL A 478 -13.44 25.61 5.95
CA VAL A 478 -12.00 25.87 5.85
C VAL A 478 -11.36 24.83 4.91
N GLY A 479 -10.74 25.31 3.84
CA GLY A 479 -10.07 24.52 2.82
C GLY A 479 -8.63 24.99 2.58
N GLY A 480 -7.99 24.47 1.54
CA GLY A 480 -6.58 24.69 1.23
C GLY A 480 -5.71 23.54 1.67
N SER A 481 -4.42 23.54 1.29
CA SER A 481 -3.50 22.41 1.48
C SER A 481 -3.30 22.00 2.93
N ASP A 482 -3.17 22.95 3.86
CA ASP A 482 -3.01 22.66 5.29
C ASP A 482 -4.26 22.02 5.88
N ALA A 483 -5.46 22.50 5.50
CA ALA A 483 -6.72 21.89 5.91
C ALA A 483 -6.89 20.47 5.33
N GLN A 484 -6.49 20.24 4.07
CA GLN A 484 -6.47 18.91 3.47
C GLN A 484 -5.49 17.98 4.19
N ALA A 485 -4.27 18.43 4.47
CA ALA A 485 -3.26 17.65 5.19
C ALA A 485 -3.76 17.28 6.59
N ARG A 486 -4.41 18.21 7.28
CA ARG A 486 -5.04 17.97 8.59
C ARG A 486 -6.15 16.91 8.50
N ASP A 487 -7.02 17.01 7.48
CA ASP A 487 -8.13 16.06 7.28
C ASP A 487 -7.61 14.66 6.90
N ILE A 488 -6.55 14.57 6.08
CA ILE A 488 -5.88 13.30 5.77
C ILE A 488 -5.30 12.66 7.03
N ALA A 489 -4.61 13.43 7.88
CA ALA A 489 -4.05 12.93 9.13
C ALA A 489 -5.13 12.43 10.09
N ALA A 490 -6.25 13.17 10.22
CA ALA A 490 -7.40 12.77 11.03
C ALA A 490 -8.08 11.51 10.49
N ALA A 491 -8.27 11.42 9.17
CA ALA A 491 -8.82 10.24 8.50
C ALA A 491 -7.95 9.01 8.72
N ALA A 492 -6.63 9.14 8.55
CA ALA A 492 -5.69 8.05 8.78
C ALA A 492 -5.70 7.56 10.23
N GLN A 493 -5.81 8.47 11.20
CA GLN A 493 -5.95 8.12 12.62
C GLN A 493 -7.27 7.37 12.88
N ARG A 494 -8.38 7.87 12.36
CA ARG A 494 -9.68 7.20 12.46
C ARG A 494 -9.66 5.83 11.82
N ASP A 495 -9.10 5.73 10.61
CA ASP A 495 -9.03 4.48 9.87
C ASP A 495 -8.22 3.43 10.64
N ARG A 496 -7.11 3.79 11.28
CA ARG A 496 -6.38 2.89 12.18
C ARG A 496 -7.23 2.37 13.33
N LEU A 497 -8.03 3.24 13.96
CA LEU A 497 -8.88 2.88 15.10
C LEU A 497 -10.09 2.01 14.72
N VAL A 498 -10.57 2.10 13.49
CA VAL A 498 -11.73 1.33 13.00
C VAL A 498 -11.31 0.06 12.27
N VAL A 499 -10.37 0.18 11.33
CA VAL A 499 -10.02 -0.92 10.43
C VAL A 499 -9.15 -1.95 11.13
N ILE A 500 -8.20 -1.56 11.99
CA ILE A 500 -7.33 -2.51 12.71
C ILE A 500 -8.16 -3.48 13.58
N PRO A 501 -9.08 -3.03 14.44
CA PRO A 501 -9.96 -3.94 15.18
C PRO A 501 -10.83 -4.80 14.26
N ALA A 502 -11.32 -4.27 13.13
CA ALA A 502 -12.10 -5.04 12.17
C ALA A 502 -11.27 -6.17 11.53
N ILE A 503 -10.01 -5.91 11.15
CA ILE A 503 -9.07 -6.93 10.67
C ILE A 503 -8.91 -8.03 11.71
N LEU A 504 -8.64 -7.66 12.96
CA LEU A 504 -8.43 -8.62 14.06
C LEU A 504 -9.67 -9.45 14.33
N ALA A 505 -10.87 -8.85 14.30
CA ALA A 505 -12.13 -9.56 14.47
C ALA A 505 -12.37 -10.58 13.35
N VAL A 506 -12.13 -10.20 12.09
CA VAL A 506 -12.25 -11.09 10.93
C VAL A 506 -11.27 -12.25 11.04
N VAL A 507 -10.00 -11.96 11.30
CA VAL A 507 -8.94 -12.98 11.42
C VAL A 507 -9.24 -13.93 12.57
N LEU A 508 -9.66 -13.42 13.73
CA LEU A 508 -10.04 -14.21 14.87
C LEU A 508 -11.23 -15.12 14.55
N ALA A 509 -12.27 -14.59 13.89
CA ALA A 509 -13.44 -15.37 13.50
C ALA A 509 -13.08 -16.51 12.53
N VAL A 510 -12.23 -16.23 11.53
CA VAL A 510 -11.77 -17.26 10.60
C VAL A 510 -10.96 -18.35 11.31
N LEU A 511 -10.06 -17.96 12.21
CA LEU A 511 -9.28 -18.92 12.99
C LEU A 511 -10.15 -19.77 13.92
N TYR A 512 -11.18 -19.19 14.55
CA TYR A 512 -12.16 -19.94 15.35
C TYR A 512 -12.90 -20.97 14.51
N LEU A 513 -13.38 -20.58 13.34
CA LEU A 513 -14.10 -21.47 12.43
C LEU A 513 -13.21 -22.64 11.97
N LEU A 514 -11.95 -22.34 11.65
CA LEU A 514 -11.02 -23.31 11.10
C LEU A 514 -10.46 -24.27 12.17
N LEU A 515 -10.00 -23.72 13.29
CA LEU A 515 -9.33 -24.52 14.33
C LEU A 515 -10.31 -25.17 15.31
N ARG A 516 -11.57 -24.71 15.36
CA ARG A 516 -12.59 -25.20 16.30
C ARG A 516 -12.06 -25.30 17.74
N SER A 517 -11.26 -24.33 18.14
CA SER A 517 -10.63 -24.20 19.45
C SER A 517 -10.80 -22.76 19.94
N ALA A 518 -10.93 -22.56 21.25
CA ALA A 518 -11.05 -21.22 21.82
C ALA A 518 -9.69 -20.57 22.11
N PHE A 519 -8.70 -21.35 22.58
CA PHE A 519 -7.41 -20.81 23.00
C PHE A 519 -6.43 -20.60 21.85
N ALA A 520 -6.34 -21.53 20.90
CA ALA A 520 -5.37 -21.43 19.81
C ALA A 520 -5.53 -20.13 19.01
N PRO A 521 -6.73 -19.71 18.56
CA PRO A 521 -6.92 -18.45 17.83
C PRO A 521 -6.45 -17.22 18.60
N LEU A 522 -6.75 -17.15 19.93
CA LEU A 522 -6.35 -16.01 20.76
C LEU A 522 -4.83 -15.91 20.87
N VAL A 523 -4.15 -17.03 21.12
CA VAL A 523 -2.68 -17.08 21.19
C VAL A 523 -2.07 -16.68 19.86
N LEU A 524 -2.58 -17.21 18.75
CA LEU A 524 -2.07 -16.92 17.43
C LEU A 524 -2.26 -15.44 17.03
N VAL A 525 -3.44 -14.88 17.24
CA VAL A 525 -3.71 -13.46 16.98
C VAL A 525 -2.83 -12.58 17.86
N GLY A 526 -2.69 -12.91 19.17
CA GLY A 526 -1.82 -12.13 20.08
C GLY A 526 -0.37 -12.12 19.63
N VAL A 527 0.18 -13.26 19.19
CA VAL A 527 1.55 -13.34 18.67
C VAL A 527 1.68 -12.61 17.33
N THR A 528 0.69 -12.73 16.45
CA THR A 528 0.68 -12.03 15.15
C THR A 528 0.64 -10.52 15.32
N VAL A 529 -0.18 -10.00 16.25
CA VAL A 529 -0.21 -8.56 16.59
C VAL A 529 1.15 -8.10 17.10
N LEU A 530 1.73 -8.83 18.05
CA LEU A 530 3.04 -8.48 18.59
C LEU A 530 4.13 -8.50 17.50
N SER A 531 4.09 -9.49 16.61
CA SER A 531 5.00 -9.58 15.46
C SER A 531 4.80 -8.41 14.48
N ALA A 532 3.56 -8.05 14.18
CA ALA A 532 3.24 -6.92 13.30
C ALA A 532 3.73 -5.58 13.89
N LEU A 533 3.54 -5.37 15.19
CA LEU A 533 4.05 -4.19 15.89
C LEU A 533 5.59 -4.17 15.94
N ALA A 534 6.22 -5.31 16.17
CA ALA A 534 7.67 -5.44 16.12
C ALA A 534 8.24 -5.16 14.72
N ALA A 535 7.56 -5.64 13.68
CA ALA A 535 7.93 -5.37 12.29
C ALA A 535 7.75 -3.88 11.92
N LEU A 536 6.66 -3.26 12.35
CA LEU A 536 6.45 -1.82 12.22
C LEU A 536 7.53 -1.02 12.95
N GLY A 537 7.90 -1.42 14.17
CA GLY A 537 8.97 -0.77 14.92
C GLY A 537 10.33 -0.91 14.23
N LEU A 538 10.73 -2.13 13.88
CA LEU A 538 11.99 -2.39 13.19
C LEU A 538 12.06 -1.73 11.83
N GLY A 539 11.03 -1.90 11.01
CA GLY A 539 10.98 -1.36 9.64
C GLY A 539 10.79 0.15 9.62
N GLY A 540 10.01 0.71 10.56
CA GLY A 540 9.87 2.16 10.74
C GLY A 540 11.19 2.79 11.18
N TRP A 541 11.86 2.22 12.16
CA TRP A 541 13.19 2.65 12.57
C TRP A 541 14.20 2.57 11.41
N ALA A 542 14.20 1.48 10.68
CA ALA A 542 15.07 1.31 9.52
C ALA A 542 14.77 2.35 8.42
N SER A 543 13.49 2.64 8.18
CA SER A 543 13.06 3.66 7.22
C SER A 543 13.64 5.04 7.55
N VAL A 544 13.61 5.43 8.81
CA VAL A 544 14.12 6.75 9.25
C VAL A 544 15.65 6.76 9.36
N HIS A 545 16.26 5.77 10.02
CA HIS A 545 17.68 5.84 10.41
C HIS A 545 18.63 5.19 9.40
N ILE A 546 18.17 4.22 8.61
CA ILE A 546 18.99 3.55 7.59
C ILE A 546 18.75 4.18 6.22
N PHE A 547 17.48 4.37 5.86
CA PHE A 547 17.12 4.90 4.54
C PHE A 547 16.99 6.43 4.51
N GLY A 548 17.01 7.09 5.68
CA GLY A 548 17.02 8.56 5.80
C GLY A 548 15.68 9.22 5.46
N PHE A 549 14.56 8.49 5.55
CA PHE A 549 13.24 9.10 5.35
C PHE A 549 12.85 9.95 6.56
N PRO A 550 12.22 11.13 6.37
CA PRO A 550 11.91 12.04 7.48
C PRO A 550 10.86 11.46 8.44
N ALA A 551 9.87 10.76 7.94
CA ALA A 551 8.79 10.16 8.72
C ALA A 551 8.15 8.98 7.96
N LEU A 552 7.26 8.23 8.61
CA LEU A 552 6.36 7.31 7.92
C LEU A 552 5.19 8.07 7.30
N ASP A 553 4.75 7.61 6.13
CA ASP A 553 3.50 8.09 5.53
C ASP A 553 2.29 7.75 6.41
N ASN A 554 1.25 8.57 6.36
CA ASN A 554 0.03 8.42 7.17
C ASN A 554 -0.68 7.08 6.98
N SER A 555 -0.63 6.50 5.78
CA SER A 555 -1.28 5.21 5.42
C SER A 555 -0.38 3.99 5.70
N THR A 556 0.94 4.18 5.78
CA THR A 556 1.92 3.08 5.97
C THR A 556 1.61 2.20 7.17
N PRO A 557 1.30 2.71 8.39
CA PRO A 557 1.02 1.86 9.53
C PRO A 557 -0.21 0.97 9.34
N LEU A 558 -1.27 1.48 8.72
CA LEU A 558 -2.48 0.71 8.44
C LEU A 558 -2.23 -0.41 7.43
N PHE A 559 -1.60 -0.08 6.30
CA PHE A 559 -1.33 -1.05 5.24
C PHE A 559 -0.32 -2.12 5.68
N ALA A 560 0.75 -1.71 6.36
CA ALA A 560 1.73 -2.66 6.88
C ALA A 560 1.09 -3.61 7.90
N PHE A 561 0.29 -3.09 8.83
CA PHE A 561 -0.44 -3.93 9.79
C PHE A 561 -1.39 -4.90 9.10
N LEU A 562 -2.19 -4.43 8.12
CA LEU A 562 -3.09 -5.25 7.34
C LEU A 562 -2.36 -6.41 6.66
N PHE A 563 -1.28 -6.11 5.92
CA PHE A 563 -0.56 -7.13 5.18
C PHE A 563 0.18 -8.10 6.10
N LEU A 564 0.80 -7.60 7.17
CA LEU A 564 1.50 -8.45 8.13
C LEU A 564 0.55 -9.41 8.86
N VAL A 565 -0.63 -8.93 9.25
CA VAL A 565 -1.63 -9.78 9.92
C VAL A 565 -2.28 -10.75 8.93
N ALA A 566 -2.73 -10.25 7.77
CA ALA A 566 -3.43 -11.08 6.79
C ALA A 566 -2.54 -12.18 6.22
N LEU A 567 -1.32 -11.83 5.78
CA LEU A 567 -0.36 -12.79 5.21
C LEU A 567 0.36 -13.61 6.28
N GLY A 568 0.53 -13.04 7.48
CA GLY A 568 1.11 -13.74 8.62
C GLY A 568 0.23 -14.90 9.09
N VAL A 569 -1.05 -14.67 9.19
CA VAL A 569 -2.01 -15.72 9.61
C VAL A 569 -2.12 -16.84 8.59
N ASP A 570 -1.99 -16.54 7.31
CA ASP A 570 -2.07 -17.47 6.20
C ASP A 570 -1.18 -18.72 6.40
N TYR A 571 0.10 -18.52 6.58
CA TYR A 571 1.02 -19.63 6.83
C TYR A 571 0.87 -20.25 8.23
N THR A 572 0.44 -19.46 9.21
CA THR A 572 0.17 -19.95 10.56
C THR A 572 -0.97 -20.96 10.56
N ILE A 573 -2.02 -20.71 9.78
CA ILE A 573 -3.12 -21.64 9.55
C ILE A 573 -2.57 -22.98 9.06
N PHE A 574 -1.68 -22.96 8.08
CA PHE A 574 -1.12 -24.17 7.49
C PHE A 574 -0.30 -24.99 8.50
N LEU A 575 0.56 -24.33 9.27
CA LEU A 575 1.35 -24.98 10.33
C LEU A 575 0.45 -25.60 11.42
N VAL A 576 -0.53 -24.82 11.91
CA VAL A 576 -1.35 -25.22 13.05
C VAL A 576 -2.41 -26.26 12.67
N THR A 577 -2.94 -26.21 11.45
CA THR A 577 -3.80 -27.27 10.92
C THR A 577 -3.04 -28.59 10.84
N ARG A 578 -1.79 -28.57 10.36
CA ARG A 578 -0.94 -29.76 10.34
C ARG A 578 -0.63 -30.28 11.75
N ALA A 579 -0.33 -29.39 12.70
CA ALA A 579 -0.12 -29.78 14.09
C ALA A 579 -1.37 -30.41 14.70
N ARG A 580 -2.56 -29.92 14.35
CA ARG A 580 -3.83 -30.50 14.79
C ARG A 580 -4.07 -31.91 14.23
N GLU A 581 -3.70 -32.14 12.95
CA GLU A 581 -3.79 -33.49 12.33
C GLU A 581 -2.86 -34.49 13.00
N GLU A 582 -1.66 -34.10 13.42
CA GLU A 582 -0.67 -34.95 14.08
C GLU A 582 -0.95 -35.17 15.57
N THR A 583 -1.73 -34.30 16.20
CA THR A 583 -1.97 -34.33 17.66
C THR A 583 -2.68 -35.61 18.17
N PRO A 584 -3.69 -36.18 17.47
CA PRO A 584 -4.37 -37.41 17.97
C PRO A 584 -3.45 -38.61 18.10
N GLU A 585 -2.46 -38.76 17.21
CA GLU A 585 -1.55 -39.91 17.21
C GLU A 585 -0.29 -39.69 18.06
N HIS A 586 0.20 -38.44 18.14
CA HIS A 586 1.52 -38.16 18.71
C HIS A 586 1.49 -37.18 19.91
N GLY A 587 0.30 -36.68 20.29
CA GLY A 587 0.14 -35.67 21.32
C GLY A 587 0.59 -34.27 20.84
N THR A 588 0.23 -33.21 21.57
CA THR A 588 0.43 -31.83 21.16
C THR A 588 1.91 -31.46 20.96
N ARG A 589 2.80 -31.93 21.85
CA ARG A 589 4.24 -31.62 21.78
C ARG A 589 4.91 -32.22 20.56
N GLN A 590 4.72 -33.50 20.30
CA GLN A 590 5.29 -34.19 19.15
C GLN A 590 4.58 -33.75 17.86
N GLY A 591 3.27 -33.53 17.93
CA GLY A 591 2.47 -33.05 16.81
C GLY A 591 2.99 -31.73 16.23
N ILE A 592 3.31 -30.74 17.08
CA ILE A 592 3.87 -29.47 16.61
C ILE A 592 5.30 -29.62 16.06
N VAL A 593 6.15 -30.46 16.66
CA VAL A 593 7.52 -30.73 16.15
C VAL A 593 7.46 -31.38 14.76
N ARG A 594 6.58 -32.37 14.57
CA ARG A 594 6.35 -33.03 13.26
C ARG A 594 5.79 -32.04 12.22
N ALA A 595 4.84 -31.20 12.65
CA ALA A 595 4.27 -30.18 11.77
C ALA A 595 5.34 -29.19 11.27
N VAL A 596 6.19 -28.67 12.16
CA VAL A 596 7.31 -27.79 11.77
C VAL A 596 8.30 -28.52 10.87
N SER A 597 8.60 -29.79 11.17
CA SER A 597 9.52 -30.60 10.36
C SER A 597 9.00 -30.80 8.93
N ALA A 598 7.70 -31.07 8.79
CA ALA A 598 7.05 -31.32 7.50
C ALA A 598 6.86 -30.05 6.67
N THR A 599 6.54 -28.93 7.32
CA THR A 599 6.13 -27.69 6.63
C THR A 599 7.22 -26.63 6.58
N GLY A 600 8.24 -26.71 7.43
CA GLY A 600 9.21 -25.64 7.66
C GLY A 600 9.97 -25.22 6.39
N ALA A 601 10.40 -26.16 5.55
CA ALA A 601 11.10 -25.84 4.31
C ALA A 601 10.19 -25.06 3.31
N VAL A 602 8.94 -25.50 3.17
CA VAL A 602 7.97 -24.88 2.25
C VAL A 602 7.58 -23.49 2.74
N ILE A 603 7.25 -23.39 4.04
CA ILE A 603 6.89 -22.10 4.66
C ILE A 603 8.04 -21.10 4.56
N THR A 604 9.27 -21.54 4.81
CA THR A 604 10.43 -20.64 4.76
C THR A 604 10.72 -20.17 3.35
N SER A 605 10.72 -21.07 2.37
CA SER A 605 10.94 -20.67 0.98
C SER A 605 9.84 -19.70 0.48
N ALA A 606 8.60 -19.99 0.82
CA ALA A 606 7.47 -19.15 0.46
C ALA A 606 7.53 -17.77 1.17
N GLY A 607 7.90 -17.74 2.45
CA GLY A 607 8.08 -16.50 3.20
C GLY A 607 9.21 -15.61 2.62
N VAL A 608 10.33 -16.21 2.22
CA VAL A 608 11.43 -15.47 1.55
C VAL A 608 10.98 -14.92 0.20
N VAL A 609 10.23 -15.71 -0.60
CA VAL A 609 9.67 -15.24 -1.89
C VAL A 609 8.73 -14.07 -1.66
N LEU A 610 7.80 -14.20 -0.71
CA LEU A 610 6.83 -13.16 -0.41
C LEU A 610 7.49 -11.87 0.09
N ALA A 611 8.47 -11.98 1.01
CA ALA A 611 9.24 -10.85 1.50
C ALA A 611 9.98 -10.11 0.36
N ALA A 612 10.62 -10.87 -0.53
CA ALA A 612 11.32 -10.30 -1.67
C ALA A 612 10.37 -9.62 -2.67
N VAL A 613 9.18 -10.20 -2.91
CA VAL A 613 8.15 -9.58 -3.76
C VAL A 613 7.68 -8.25 -3.17
N PHE A 614 7.48 -8.16 -1.85
CA PHE A 614 7.13 -6.88 -1.23
C PHE A 614 8.28 -5.86 -1.33
N CYS A 615 9.54 -6.28 -1.21
CA CYS A 615 10.68 -5.39 -1.38
C CYS A 615 10.74 -4.76 -2.78
N VAL A 616 10.14 -5.39 -3.80
CA VAL A 616 10.06 -4.82 -5.16
C VAL A 616 9.26 -3.51 -5.19
N LEU A 617 8.33 -3.27 -4.25
CA LEU A 617 7.66 -1.96 -4.12
C LEU A 617 8.65 -0.79 -4.00
N GLY A 618 9.84 -1.04 -3.45
CA GLY A 618 10.90 -0.05 -3.38
C GLY A 618 11.52 0.36 -4.73
N VAL A 619 11.16 -0.26 -5.84
CA VAL A 619 11.56 0.19 -7.19
C VAL A 619 10.79 1.47 -7.58
N LEU A 620 9.59 1.65 -7.05
CA LEU A 620 8.76 2.83 -7.32
C LEU A 620 9.32 4.07 -6.60
N PRO A 621 9.22 5.27 -7.21
CA PRO A 621 9.85 6.48 -6.69
C PRO A 621 9.07 7.18 -5.55
N LEU A 622 8.09 6.51 -4.95
CA LEU A 622 7.33 7.02 -3.82
C LEU A 622 7.79 6.40 -2.50
N ILE A 623 7.95 7.24 -1.48
CA ILE A 623 8.44 6.82 -0.15
C ILE A 623 7.48 5.83 0.50
N VAL A 624 6.17 6.04 0.43
CA VAL A 624 5.14 5.15 1.02
C VAL A 624 5.30 3.70 0.56
N LEU A 625 5.55 3.48 -0.75
CA LEU A 625 5.70 2.15 -1.31
C LEU A 625 7.02 1.49 -0.89
N THR A 626 8.10 2.28 -0.82
CA THR A 626 9.39 1.81 -0.30
C THR A 626 9.28 1.43 1.18
N GLN A 627 8.66 2.26 2.01
CA GLN A 627 8.40 1.96 3.43
C GLN A 627 7.59 0.68 3.60
N LEU A 628 6.53 0.52 2.80
CA LEU A 628 5.71 -0.68 2.81
C LEU A 628 6.53 -1.92 2.47
N GLY A 629 7.38 -1.84 1.43
CA GLY A 629 8.30 -2.91 1.05
C GLY A 629 9.26 -3.29 2.17
N ILE A 630 9.87 -2.30 2.85
CA ILE A 630 10.80 -2.52 3.96
C ILE A 630 10.07 -3.17 5.16
N ILE A 631 8.97 -2.57 5.62
CA ILE A 631 8.28 -2.99 6.84
C ILE A 631 7.65 -4.37 6.64
N VAL A 632 6.93 -4.58 5.53
CA VAL A 632 6.27 -5.85 5.25
C VAL A 632 7.30 -6.92 4.92
N GLY A 633 8.33 -6.60 4.15
CA GLY A 633 9.42 -7.53 3.84
C GLY A 633 10.14 -8.02 5.10
N LEU A 634 10.60 -7.12 5.96
CA LEU A 634 11.23 -7.47 7.23
C LEU A 634 10.26 -8.21 8.16
N GLY A 635 9.00 -7.81 8.19
CA GLY A 635 7.99 -8.43 9.04
C GLY A 635 7.66 -9.86 8.61
N ILE A 636 7.57 -10.15 7.31
CA ILE A 636 7.38 -11.51 6.80
C ILE A 636 8.58 -12.39 7.13
N LEU A 637 9.82 -11.88 7.04
CA LEU A 637 11.01 -12.61 7.46
C LEU A 637 10.99 -12.88 8.97
N LEU A 638 10.67 -11.87 9.78
CA LEU A 638 10.53 -12.01 11.24
C LEU A 638 9.48 -13.07 11.59
N ASP A 639 8.31 -13.01 10.95
CA ASP A 639 7.23 -13.97 11.14
C ASP A 639 7.67 -15.39 10.73
N THR A 640 8.32 -15.54 9.60
CA THR A 640 8.75 -16.82 9.07
C THR A 640 9.83 -17.49 9.93
N PHE A 641 10.87 -16.75 10.31
CA PHE A 641 12.03 -17.32 11.00
C PHE A 641 11.89 -17.33 12.53
N VAL A 642 11.16 -16.38 13.11
CA VAL A 642 11.04 -16.26 14.57
C VAL A 642 9.68 -16.73 15.05
N VAL A 643 8.60 -16.18 14.51
CA VAL A 643 7.25 -16.48 15.03
C VAL A 643 6.88 -17.94 14.80
N ARG A 644 6.95 -18.41 13.58
CA ARG A 644 6.49 -19.77 13.20
C ARG A 644 7.45 -20.86 13.58
N THR A 645 8.74 -20.58 13.46
CA THR A 645 9.77 -21.59 13.71
C THR A 645 10.09 -21.72 15.18
N VAL A 646 9.91 -20.65 15.96
CA VAL A 646 10.35 -20.59 17.36
C VAL A 646 9.19 -20.33 18.32
N ILE A 647 8.44 -19.22 18.16
CA ILE A 647 7.45 -18.77 19.16
C ILE A 647 6.25 -19.69 19.19
N ILE A 648 5.62 -19.98 18.04
CA ILE A 648 4.42 -20.83 17.98
C ILE A 648 4.72 -22.23 18.52
N PRO A 649 5.79 -22.94 18.12
CA PRO A 649 6.13 -24.23 18.68
C PRO A 649 6.41 -24.20 20.17
N ALA A 650 7.09 -23.13 20.66
CA ALA A 650 7.34 -22.97 22.09
C ALA A 650 6.05 -22.80 22.89
N LEU A 651 5.13 -21.95 22.44
CA LEU A 651 3.85 -21.70 23.10
C LEU A 651 2.94 -22.92 23.07
N PHE A 652 2.85 -23.63 21.92
CA PHE A 652 2.06 -24.84 21.81
C PHE A 652 2.57 -25.96 22.74
N THR A 653 3.89 -26.11 22.84
CA THR A 653 4.53 -27.03 23.76
C THR A 653 4.29 -26.66 25.22
N LEU A 654 4.32 -25.36 25.55
CA LEU A 654 4.16 -24.83 26.90
C LEU A 654 2.71 -24.97 27.41
N ILE A 655 1.73 -24.61 26.56
CA ILE A 655 0.30 -24.66 26.90
C ILE A 655 -0.20 -26.11 26.86
N GLY A 656 0.38 -26.93 25.97
CA GLY A 656 0.04 -28.34 25.85
C GLY A 656 -1.37 -28.56 25.30
N PRO A 657 -2.06 -29.67 25.74
CA PRO A 657 -3.37 -30.05 25.19
C PRO A 657 -4.47 -29.00 25.37
N ARG A 658 -4.34 -28.10 26.35
CA ARG A 658 -5.31 -27.02 26.61
C ARG A 658 -5.44 -26.06 25.42
N ILE A 659 -4.43 -25.99 24.55
CA ILE A 659 -4.46 -25.14 23.35
C ILE A 659 -5.65 -25.48 22.43
N TRP A 660 -6.09 -26.73 22.44
CA TRP A 660 -7.16 -27.25 21.58
C TRP A 660 -8.56 -27.22 22.22
N TRP A 661 -8.69 -26.72 23.46
CA TRP A 661 -9.98 -26.67 24.15
C TRP A 661 -11.00 -25.79 23.38
N PRO A 662 -12.30 -26.21 23.20
CA PRO A 662 -12.94 -27.49 23.63
C PRO A 662 -12.85 -28.60 22.57
N GLY A 663 -12.15 -28.46 21.46
CA GLY A 663 -12.29 -29.28 20.25
C GLY A 663 -11.56 -30.64 20.23
N LEU A 664 -10.47 -30.81 20.97
CA LEU A 664 -9.78 -32.09 21.15
C LEU A 664 -9.73 -32.39 22.64
N HIS A 665 -10.54 -33.37 23.12
CA HIS A 665 -10.37 -33.85 24.46
C HIS A 665 -9.07 -34.65 24.49
N ALA A 666 -8.11 -34.12 25.24
CA ALA A 666 -6.88 -34.85 25.50
C ALA A 666 -7.19 -36.21 26.09
N GLU A 667 -6.64 -37.23 25.51
CA GLU A 667 -6.51 -38.52 26.12
C GLU A 667 -5.94 -38.37 27.55
N ARG A 668 -6.56 -39.08 28.47
CA ARG A 668 -6.12 -39.24 29.85
C ARG A 668 -4.78 -39.98 29.90
#